data_dca8b3fc1ac6bd9fac8205561c819c03
#
_entry.id   dca8b3fc1ac6bd9fac8205561c819c03
#
_cell.length_a   1.000
_cell.length_b   1.000
_cell.length_c   1.000
_cell.angle_alpha   90.00
_cell.angle_beta   90.00
_cell.angle_gamma   90.00
#
_symmetry.space_group_name_H-M   'P 1'
#
loop_
_entity.id
_entity.type
_entity.pdbx_description
1 polymer ?
#
loop_
_entity_poly.entity_id
_entity_poly.type
_entity_poly.pdbx_seq_one_letter_code
_entity_poly.pdbx_strand_id
1 'polypeptide(L)'
;MPNISTAVTKIEEKGLSSEEEAKEKNELFNDFNVKSERIHSINQLLKAFTLFEKDVEYVVVENKVMIVDEQTGRIMDGRRYSDGLHQAIEAKENVKIEAATQTFATITLQNYFRLYSKLSGMTGTAVTEAGEFWEIYKLDVTEIPTNKPIARNDQDDLIYKSKREKYNAIIEEVINLRNNKRPVLIGTTSVEISELLSKMLNRANVNHNVLNAKLHKKEADIVAEAGNPGVVTIATNMAGRGTDIKLSKDVIDAGGLAIIGTERHDSRRVDRQLRGRSGRQGDPGSSQFYVSFEDNLMRLFGQDRVSNIMDRMGLKDGENIQHPMVTKSIERAQKKVEENNFGIRKRLLEYDDVMNSQRNIIYTLRKNALEGERLQIDITNIMFDTIEEIVIENKGSNNYKNFEFELITTFSMTSPITENEFLESNEDDLINKLFEELNTFYTNKKELNRTLAFPVIKNVYENKSNSFKRIVVPFTDGKKVINIVTDLKKSYESNGENLIDDFEKNISLAIIDEKWKNHLRKMDELKQSVQLAVHEQKDPLLIYKFEAYELFKSMIHILNKELLSFLFKSNLPDNQGNVKDASTNSSTSNDYKTSKQESLNSDELAERARRVGASASNQSQKVETITRDIPKIGRNEKVEIKNSTSGEIKAMKFKQAEKLLQTGEWEINN
;
A
#
# COMPACT_ATOMS: atom_id res chain seq x y z
N MET A 1 15.39 -12.27 -18.72
CA MET A 1 14.51 -13.43 -18.52
C MET A 1 14.12 -14.01 -19.87
N PRO A 2 14.07 -15.31 -20.03
CA PRO A 2 13.51 -15.89 -21.26
C PRO A 2 12.02 -15.55 -21.34
N ASN A 3 11.52 -15.28 -22.53
CA ASN A 3 10.10 -15.04 -22.73
C ASN A 3 9.36 -16.36 -22.51
N ILE A 4 8.48 -16.42 -21.49
CA ILE A 4 7.74 -17.64 -21.15
C ILE A 4 6.93 -18.14 -22.34
N SER A 5 6.24 -17.25 -23.06
CA SER A 5 5.41 -17.62 -24.19
C SER A 5 6.22 -18.38 -25.25
N THR A 6 7.40 -17.85 -25.62
CA THR A 6 8.26 -18.51 -26.60
C THR A 6 8.88 -19.83 -26.09
N ALA A 7 9.07 -19.96 -24.78
CA ALA A 7 9.57 -21.21 -24.20
C ALA A 7 8.47 -22.26 -24.10
N VAL A 8 7.25 -21.89 -23.78
CA VAL A 8 6.07 -22.79 -23.80
C VAL A 8 5.78 -23.27 -25.21
N THR A 9 5.75 -22.36 -26.21
CA THR A 9 5.55 -22.73 -27.60
C THR A 9 6.60 -23.77 -28.09
N LYS A 10 7.86 -23.59 -27.69
CA LYS A 10 8.93 -24.57 -28.02
C LYS A 10 8.74 -25.94 -27.36
N ILE A 11 8.09 -26.01 -26.18
CA ILE A 11 7.76 -27.30 -25.55
C ILE A 11 6.61 -27.95 -26.29
N GLU A 12 5.60 -27.19 -26.70
CA GLU A 12 4.45 -27.64 -27.46
C GLU A 12 4.87 -28.17 -28.87
N GLU A 13 5.84 -27.52 -29.50
CA GLU A 13 6.40 -27.93 -30.81
C GLU A 13 7.22 -29.23 -30.74
N LYS A 14 7.65 -29.67 -29.54
CA LYS A 14 8.45 -30.92 -29.38
C LYS A 14 7.63 -32.22 -29.60
N GLY A 15 6.29 -32.13 -29.57
CA GLY A 15 5.42 -33.32 -29.80
C GLY A 15 5.55 -34.39 -28.71
N LEU A 16 5.79 -34.01 -27.47
CA LEU A 16 5.91 -34.87 -26.27
C LEU A 16 4.57 -35.51 -25.91
N SER A 17 4.59 -36.55 -25.08
CA SER A 17 3.36 -37.07 -24.49
C SER A 17 2.74 -36.01 -23.51
N SER A 18 1.42 -36.05 -23.33
CA SER A 18 0.70 -35.06 -22.48
C SER A 18 1.27 -34.98 -21.05
N GLU A 19 1.77 -36.09 -20.49
CA GLU A 19 2.39 -36.13 -19.17
C GLU A 19 3.79 -35.50 -19.13
N GLU A 20 4.60 -35.77 -20.18
CA GLU A 20 5.95 -35.20 -20.31
C GLU A 20 5.90 -33.72 -20.60
N GLU A 21 4.96 -33.26 -21.43
CA GLU A 21 4.71 -31.84 -21.71
C GLU A 21 4.30 -31.09 -20.46
N ALA A 22 3.38 -31.64 -19.68
CA ALA A 22 2.96 -31.05 -18.39
C ALA A 22 4.13 -30.96 -17.39
N LYS A 23 5.01 -31.96 -17.38
CA LYS A 23 6.18 -31.96 -16.50
C LYS A 23 7.21 -30.92 -16.92
N GLU A 24 7.56 -30.83 -18.21
CA GLU A 24 8.49 -29.81 -18.72
C GLU A 24 7.94 -28.39 -18.54
N LYS A 25 6.64 -28.19 -18.76
CA LYS A 25 5.98 -26.90 -18.47
C LYS A 25 6.06 -26.52 -16.99
N ASN A 26 5.80 -27.46 -16.07
CA ASN A 26 5.91 -27.22 -14.63
C ASN A 26 7.35 -26.91 -14.20
N GLU A 27 8.33 -27.60 -14.73
CA GLU A 27 9.76 -27.32 -14.47
C GLU A 27 10.15 -25.94 -14.99
N LEU A 28 9.69 -25.57 -16.19
CA LEU A 28 9.89 -24.21 -16.75
C LEU A 28 9.27 -23.11 -15.88
N PHE A 29 8.02 -23.27 -15.44
CA PHE A 29 7.34 -22.33 -14.57
C PHE A 29 8.04 -22.22 -13.22
N ASN A 30 8.48 -23.32 -12.63
CA ASN A 30 9.22 -23.29 -11.36
C ASN A 30 10.56 -22.56 -11.50
N ASP A 31 11.32 -22.84 -12.56
CA ASP A 31 12.59 -22.14 -12.84
C ASP A 31 12.37 -20.64 -13.09
N PHE A 32 11.31 -20.29 -13.81
CA PHE A 32 10.93 -18.90 -14.02
C PHE A 32 10.57 -18.20 -12.72
N ASN A 33 9.75 -18.81 -11.86
CA ASN A 33 9.35 -18.26 -10.58
C ASN A 33 10.57 -18.01 -9.68
N VAL A 34 11.47 -18.97 -9.58
CA VAL A 34 12.73 -18.83 -8.80
C VAL A 34 13.59 -17.67 -9.33
N LYS A 35 13.71 -17.55 -10.66
CA LYS A 35 14.47 -16.44 -11.27
C LYS A 35 13.78 -15.10 -11.08
N SER A 36 12.45 -15.06 -11.14
CA SER A 36 11.66 -13.85 -10.89
C SER A 36 11.83 -13.35 -9.45
N GLU A 37 11.71 -14.26 -8.48
CA GLU A 37 11.93 -13.93 -7.07
C GLU A 37 13.36 -13.42 -6.80
N ARG A 38 14.37 -14.00 -7.45
CA ARG A 38 15.75 -13.52 -7.34
C ARG A 38 15.92 -12.11 -7.89
N ILE A 39 15.34 -11.81 -9.05
CA ILE A 39 15.39 -10.47 -9.64
C ILE A 39 14.67 -9.48 -8.74
N HIS A 40 13.50 -9.85 -8.22
CA HIS A 40 12.78 -9.02 -7.26
C HIS A 40 13.63 -8.72 -6.02
N SER A 41 14.23 -9.73 -5.41
CA SER A 41 15.10 -9.59 -4.25
C SER A 41 16.31 -8.68 -4.52
N ILE A 42 16.95 -8.81 -5.69
CA ILE A 42 18.05 -7.95 -6.11
C ILE A 42 17.58 -6.49 -6.25
N ASN A 43 16.40 -6.28 -6.86
CA ASN A 43 15.86 -4.93 -7.00
C ASN A 43 15.56 -4.29 -5.64
N GLN A 44 15.02 -5.04 -4.67
CA GLN A 44 14.77 -4.52 -3.33
C GLN A 44 16.06 -4.23 -2.58
N LEU A 45 17.09 -5.07 -2.72
CA LEU A 45 18.41 -4.81 -2.16
C LEU A 45 19.04 -3.55 -2.79
N LEU A 46 18.98 -3.40 -4.11
CA LEU A 46 19.46 -2.19 -4.77
C LEU A 46 18.77 -0.93 -4.24
N LYS A 47 17.42 -0.96 -4.11
CA LYS A 47 16.67 0.14 -3.50
C LYS A 47 17.15 0.44 -2.08
N ALA A 48 17.28 -0.60 -1.24
CA ALA A 48 17.73 -0.46 0.15
C ALA A 48 19.12 0.19 0.27
N PHE A 49 20.03 -0.15 -0.64
CA PHE A 49 21.40 0.40 -0.62
C PHE A 49 21.53 1.78 -1.26
N THR A 50 20.66 2.14 -2.22
CA THR A 50 20.80 3.38 -3.01
C THR A 50 19.83 4.49 -2.60
N LEU A 51 18.67 4.16 -2.06
CA LEU A 51 17.59 5.13 -1.79
C LEU A 51 17.26 5.28 -0.30
N PHE A 52 17.75 4.41 0.55
CA PHE A 52 17.41 4.43 1.98
C PHE A 52 18.67 4.58 2.82
N GLU A 53 18.76 5.69 3.56
CA GLU A 53 19.90 6.01 4.44
C GLU A 53 19.49 5.86 5.90
N LYS A 54 20.44 5.37 6.70
CA LYS A 54 20.23 5.25 8.15
C LYS A 54 20.15 6.63 8.78
N ASP A 55 19.31 6.79 9.78
CA ASP A 55 19.03 8.01 10.51
C ASP A 55 18.27 9.09 9.70
N VAL A 56 17.91 8.78 8.44
CA VAL A 56 17.06 9.61 7.57
C VAL A 56 15.73 8.93 7.34
N GLU A 57 15.68 7.84 6.56
CA GLU A 57 14.44 7.10 6.26
C GLU A 57 14.12 6.04 7.30
N TYR A 58 15.11 5.53 8.02
CA TYR A 58 14.94 4.53 9.08
C TYR A 58 15.99 4.66 10.18
N VAL A 59 15.68 4.14 11.35
CA VAL A 59 16.60 4.00 12.48
C VAL A 59 16.70 2.54 12.91
N VAL A 60 17.81 2.19 13.54
CA VAL A 60 17.97 0.86 14.16
C VAL A 60 17.91 1.02 15.68
N VAL A 61 16.85 0.50 16.29
CA VAL A 61 16.61 0.53 17.75
C VAL A 61 16.39 -0.89 18.21
N GLU A 62 17.07 -1.30 19.27
CA GLU A 62 16.96 -2.65 19.86
C GLU A 62 17.10 -3.79 18.83
N ASN A 63 18.04 -3.64 17.91
CA ASN A 63 18.29 -4.61 16.82
C ASN A 63 17.10 -4.80 15.87
N LYS A 64 16.24 -3.77 15.70
CA LYS A 64 15.12 -3.72 14.77
C LYS A 64 15.19 -2.47 13.91
N VAL A 65 14.85 -2.60 12.65
CA VAL A 65 14.67 -1.47 11.74
C VAL A 65 13.31 -0.82 12.00
N MET A 66 13.29 0.46 12.25
CA MET A 66 12.08 1.26 12.43
C MET A 66 12.03 2.38 11.39
N ILE A 67 10.88 2.57 10.77
CA ILE A 67 10.67 3.61 9.76
C ILE A 67 10.63 4.97 10.42
N VAL A 68 11.29 5.95 9.82
CA VAL A 68 11.17 7.36 10.18
C VAL A 68 10.29 8.06 9.13
N ASP A 69 9.30 8.79 9.59
CA ASP A 69 8.46 9.60 8.71
C ASP A 69 9.25 10.84 8.23
N GLU A 70 9.47 10.95 6.92
CA GLU A 70 10.27 12.02 6.30
C GLU A 70 9.79 13.44 6.68
N GLN A 71 8.47 13.62 6.79
CA GLN A 71 7.90 14.94 7.07
C GLN A 71 7.92 15.30 8.55
N THR A 72 7.64 14.35 9.42
CA THR A 72 7.55 14.59 10.86
C THR A 72 8.81 14.18 11.61
N GLY A 73 9.65 13.34 11.01
CA GLY A 73 10.81 12.71 11.66
C GLY A 73 10.43 11.72 12.78
N ARG A 74 9.15 11.35 12.89
CA ARG A 74 8.65 10.43 13.92
C ARG A 74 8.98 9.00 13.57
N ILE A 75 9.43 8.25 14.57
CA ILE A 75 9.57 6.80 14.45
C ILE A 75 8.17 6.19 14.41
N MET A 76 7.90 5.44 13.34
CA MET A 76 6.63 4.74 13.14
C MET A 76 6.75 3.31 13.67
N ASP A 77 6.39 3.11 14.92
CA ASP A 77 6.42 1.79 15.54
C ASP A 77 5.40 0.84 14.89
N GLY A 78 5.80 -0.41 14.70
CA GLY A 78 4.96 -1.46 14.11
C GLY A 78 4.73 -1.36 12.60
N ARG A 79 5.22 -0.32 11.93
CA ARG A 79 5.15 -0.21 10.46
C ARG A 79 6.37 -0.83 9.79
N ARG A 80 6.16 -1.43 8.63
CA ARG A 80 7.20 -2.05 7.81
C ARG A 80 7.04 -1.63 6.34
N TYR A 81 8.15 -1.51 5.62
CA TYR A 81 8.10 -1.36 4.17
C TYR A 81 7.55 -2.63 3.53
N SER A 82 6.78 -2.47 2.46
CA SER A 82 6.21 -3.58 1.69
C SER A 82 7.22 -4.27 0.77
N ASP A 83 6.79 -5.34 0.14
CA ASP A 83 7.46 -6.00 -1.00
C ASP A 83 8.88 -6.52 -0.75
N GLY A 84 9.22 -6.85 0.48
CA GLY A 84 10.56 -7.33 0.83
C GLY A 84 11.60 -6.23 1.04
N LEU A 85 11.26 -4.95 0.86
CA LEU A 85 12.19 -3.83 1.08
C LEU A 85 12.64 -3.75 2.54
N HIS A 86 11.72 -3.98 3.49
CA HIS A 86 12.06 -3.97 4.92
C HIS A 86 13.10 -5.04 5.25
N GLN A 87 12.91 -6.25 4.74
CA GLN A 87 13.85 -7.35 4.88
C GLN A 87 15.20 -7.04 4.21
N ALA A 88 15.17 -6.33 3.07
CA ALA A 88 16.40 -5.89 2.40
C ALA A 88 17.18 -4.86 3.25
N ILE A 89 16.48 -3.95 3.95
CA ILE A 89 17.10 -3.00 4.88
C ILE A 89 17.59 -3.72 6.14
N GLU A 90 16.82 -4.68 6.69
CA GLU A 90 17.25 -5.54 7.80
C GLU A 90 18.54 -6.31 7.45
N ALA A 91 18.62 -6.83 6.22
CA ALA A 91 19.84 -7.50 5.73
C ALA A 91 21.02 -6.52 5.55
N LYS A 92 20.76 -5.30 5.04
CA LYS A 92 21.76 -4.23 4.92
C LYS A 92 22.38 -3.87 6.27
N GLU A 93 21.56 -3.74 7.31
CA GLU A 93 22.00 -3.37 8.66
C GLU A 93 22.47 -4.56 9.51
N ASN A 94 22.50 -5.78 8.97
CA ASN A 94 22.87 -7.01 9.66
C ASN A 94 22.05 -7.26 10.94
N VAL A 95 20.79 -6.84 10.97
CA VAL A 95 19.85 -7.15 12.04
C VAL A 95 19.06 -8.42 11.71
N LYS A 96 18.33 -8.95 12.69
CA LYS A 96 17.51 -10.15 12.48
C LYS A 96 16.43 -9.88 11.43
N ILE A 97 16.43 -10.66 10.34
CA ILE A 97 15.39 -10.58 9.30
C ILE A 97 14.12 -11.23 9.85
N GLU A 98 13.04 -10.45 9.96
CA GLU A 98 11.74 -10.95 10.37
C GLU A 98 10.92 -11.43 9.15
N ALA A 99 10.00 -12.36 9.38
CA ALA A 99 9.11 -12.85 8.34
C ALA A 99 8.25 -11.71 7.74
N ALA A 100 7.90 -11.85 6.47
CA ALA A 100 7.00 -10.90 5.82
C ALA A 100 5.63 -10.90 6.52
N THR A 101 5.12 -9.72 6.82
CA THR A 101 3.76 -9.58 7.35
C THR A 101 2.76 -9.78 6.21
N GLN A 102 1.72 -10.57 6.46
CA GLN A 102 0.64 -10.72 5.50
C GLN A 102 -0.46 -9.70 5.78
N THR A 103 -0.80 -8.92 4.77
CA THR A 103 -1.92 -7.99 4.84
C THR A 103 -3.24 -8.76 4.79
N PHE A 104 -4.11 -8.55 5.77
CA PHE A 104 -5.45 -9.16 5.81
C PHE A 104 -6.51 -8.27 5.18
N ALA A 105 -6.37 -6.95 5.32
CA ALA A 105 -7.28 -5.97 4.76
C ALA A 105 -6.58 -4.62 4.64
N THR A 106 -6.95 -3.84 3.63
CA THR A 106 -6.49 -2.47 3.42
C THR A 106 -7.67 -1.58 3.06
N ILE A 107 -7.58 -0.32 3.43
CA ILE A 107 -8.50 0.73 2.98
C ILE A 107 -7.75 2.06 3.00
N THR A 108 -7.97 2.92 2.01
CA THR A 108 -7.46 4.29 2.06
C THR A 108 -8.20 5.12 3.10
N LEU A 109 -7.54 6.13 3.66
CA LEU A 109 -8.20 7.05 4.61
C LEU A 109 -9.43 7.71 3.98
N GLN A 110 -9.37 8.05 2.71
CA GLN A 110 -10.48 8.65 1.98
C GLN A 110 -11.70 7.73 1.94
N ASN A 111 -11.52 6.48 1.56
CA ASN A 111 -12.60 5.51 1.51
C ASN A 111 -13.08 5.12 2.92
N TYR A 112 -12.19 5.09 3.91
CA TYR A 112 -12.58 4.86 5.30
C TYR A 112 -13.54 5.94 5.81
N PHE A 113 -13.22 7.23 5.60
CA PHE A 113 -14.09 8.31 6.04
C PHE A 113 -15.39 8.41 5.22
N ARG A 114 -15.41 7.95 3.96
CA ARG A 114 -16.64 7.83 3.15
C ARG A 114 -17.65 6.81 3.69
N LEU A 115 -17.24 5.92 4.60
CA LEU A 115 -18.16 4.98 5.26
C LEU A 115 -19.14 5.66 6.22
N TYR A 116 -18.84 6.87 6.69
CA TYR A 116 -19.71 7.59 7.61
C TYR A 116 -20.80 8.33 6.84
N SER A 117 -22.04 8.13 7.25
CA SER A 117 -23.21 8.84 6.68
C SER A 117 -23.25 10.32 7.03
N LYS A 118 -22.68 10.70 8.18
CA LYS A 118 -22.49 12.07 8.62
C LYS A 118 -21.01 12.32 8.90
N LEU A 119 -20.42 13.20 8.13
CA LEU A 119 -19.01 13.56 8.25
C LEU A 119 -18.88 15.07 8.35
N SER A 120 -18.13 15.54 9.33
CA SER A 120 -17.77 16.95 9.48
C SER A 120 -16.41 17.08 10.16
N GLY A 121 -15.79 18.25 10.05
CA GLY A 121 -14.50 18.51 10.67
C GLY A 121 -14.29 19.98 10.94
N MET A 122 -13.30 20.29 11.74
CA MET A 122 -12.89 21.66 12.06
C MET A 122 -11.39 21.83 11.90
N THR A 123 -10.99 22.91 11.24
CA THR A 123 -9.58 23.30 11.10
C THR A 123 -9.47 24.79 10.82
N GLY A 124 -8.37 25.41 11.23
CA GLY A 124 -8.09 26.82 10.90
C GLY A 124 -7.60 27.04 9.46
N THR A 125 -7.48 26.01 8.63
CA THR A 125 -6.79 26.08 7.32
C THR A 125 -7.51 25.33 6.19
N ALA A 126 -8.82 25.08 6.30
CA ALA A 126 -9.57 24.30 5.30
C ALA A 126 -9.77 25.00 3.95
N VAL A 127 -9.84 26.33 3.96
CA VAL A 127 -10.24 27.13 2.78
C VAL A 127 -9.34 26.90 1.57
N THR A 128 -8.03 26.69 1.78
CA THR A 128 -7.08 26.42 0.69
C THR A 128 -7.38 25.11 -0.03
N GLU A 129 -8.00 24.17 0.64
CA GLU A 129 -8.28 22.80 0.16
C GLU A 129 -9.79 22.55 -0.05
N ALA A 130 -10.61 23.61 -0.09
CA ALA A 130 -12.07 23.48 -0.20
C ALA A 130 -12.49 22.66 -1.43
N GLY A 131 -11.81 22.84 -2.56
CA GLY A 131 -12.06 22.07 -3.79
C GLY A 131 -11.81 20.56 -3.58
N GLU A 132 -10.74 20.18 -2.89
CA GLU A 132 -10.42 18.79 -2.57
C GLU A 132 -11.47 18.17 -1.62
N PHE A 133 -11.89 18.91 -0.58
CA PHE A 133 -12.95 18.46 0.33
C PHE A 133 -14.27 18.20 -0.41
N TRP A 134 -14.64 19.07 -1.32
CA TRP A 134 -15.83 18.87 -2.15
C TRP A 134 -15.70 17.70 -3.10
N GLU A 135 -14.59 17.59 -3.81
CA GLU A 135 -14.40 16.55 -4.82
C GLU A 135 -14.38 15.15 -4.19
N ILE A 136 -13.68 14.98 -3.06
CA ILE A 136 -13.48 13.67 -2.42
C ILE A 136 -14.63 13.30 -1.49
N TYR A 137 -15.06 14.22 -0.61
CA TYR A 137 -16.00 13.92 0.48
C TYR A 137 -17.38 14.57 0.31
N LYS A 138 -17.56 15.43 -0.71
CA LYS A 138 -18.77 16.25 -0.90
C LYS A 138 -19.05 17.15 0.31
N LEU A 139 -18.00 17.66 0.94
CA LEU A 139 -18.09 18.58 2.07
C LEU A 139 -17.82 20.01 1.64
N ASP A 140 -18.72 20.91 2.01
CA ASP A 140 -18.51 22.34 1.88
C ASP A 140 -17.66 22.89 3.03
N VAL A 141 -16.90 23.94 2.75
CA VAL A 141 -16.08 24.63 3.72
C VAL A 141 -16.73 25.96 4.08
N THR A 142 -17.16 26.10 5.32
CA THR A 142 -17.75 27.34 5.86
C THR A 142 -16.74 28.07 6.73
N GLU A 143 -16.45 29.32 6.38
CA GLU A 143 -15.59 30.19 7.20
C GLU A 143 -16.38 30.79 8.35
N ILE A 144 -15.94 30.50 9.56
CA ILE A 144 -16.49 31.13 10.78
C ILE A 144 -15.58 32.30 11.14
N PRO A 145 -16.10 33.52 11.27
CA PRO A 145 -15.32 34.69 11.67
C PRO A 145 -14.62 34.50 13.03
N THR A 146 -13.42 35.04 13.16
CA THR A 146 -12.68 34.99 14.41
C THR A 146 -13.39 35.78 15.51
N ASN A 147 -13.34 35.28 16.75
CA ASN A 147 -13.96 35.93 17.90
C ASN A 147 -13.42 37.38 18.15
N LYS A 148 -12.11 37.56 17.96
CA LYS A 148 -11.43 38.85 18.01
C LYS A 148 -10.70 39.11 16.69
N PRO A 149 -10.56 40.40 16.27
CA PRO A 149 -9.75 40.72 15.09
C PRO A 149 -8.33 40.21 15.21
N ILE A 150 -7.75 39.81 14.09
CA ILE A 150 -6.37 39.35 14.02
C ILE A 150 -5.45 40.58 14.17
N ALA A 151 -4.69 40.63 15.27
CA ALA A 151 -3.71 41.69 15.54
C ALA A 151 -2.28 41.33 15.07
N ARG A 152 -2.09 40.14 14.54
CA ARG A 152 -0.79 39.69 14.01
C ARG A 152 -0.45 40.48 12.75
N ASN A 153 0.80 40.96 12.67
CA ASN A 153 1.36 41.57 11.46
C ASN A 153 2.05 40.53 10.61
N ASP A 154 1.46 40.15 9.47
CA ASP A 154 2.04 39.23 8.51
C ASP A 154 2.85 40.03 7.47
N GLN A 155 4.18 39.96 7.57
CA GLN A 155 5.11 40.68 6.71
C GLN A 155 5.34 39.92 5.37
N ASP A 156 5.76 40.69 4.33
CA ASP A 156 6.15 40.11 3.05
C ASP A 156 7.43 39.26 3.21
N ASP A 157 7.58 38.29 2.29
CA ASP A 157 8.72 37.40 2.29
C ASP A 157 10.03 38.15 1.98
N LEU A 158 11.11 37.76 2.65
CA LEU A 158 12.46 38.21 2.37
C LEU A 158 13.16 37.15 1.52
N ILE A 159 13.62 37.54 0.34
CA ILE A 159 14.23 36.63 -0.64
C ILE A 159 15.70 36.92 -0.78
N TYR A 160 16.51 35.87 -0.57
CA TYR A 160 17.97 35.88 -0.62
C TYR A 160 18.48 35.05 -1.80
N LYS A 161 19.69 35.38 -2.28
CA LYS A 161 20.31 34.66 -3.36
C LYS A 161 20.74 33.25 -2.95
N SER A 162 21.32 33.10 -1.77
CA SER A 162 21.81 31.83 -1.24
C SER A 162 21.19 31.44 0.11
N LYS A 163 21.21 30.14 0.41
CA LYS A 163 20.81 29.62 1.73
C LYS A 163 21.68 30.19 2.85
N ARG A 164 22.94 30.39 2.59
CA ARG A 164 23.88 30.92 3.58
C ARG A 164 23.51 32.33 4.02
N GLU A 165 23.21 33.23 3.07
CA GLU A 165 22.77 34.62 3.37
C GLU A 165 21.44 34.59 4.14
N LYS A 166 20.48 33.77 3.71
CA LYS A 166 19.21 33.58 4.39
C LYS A 166 19.39 33.19 5.85
N TYR A 167 20.19 32.18 6.14
CA TYR A 167 20.40 31.71 7.50
C TYR A 167 21.11 32.74 8.40
N ASN A 168 22.09 33.50 7.84
CA ASN A 168 22.73 34.58 8.57
C ASN A 168 21.71 35.66 8.94
N ALA A 169 20.86 36.08 8.01
CA ALA A 169 19.82 37.07 8.25
C ALA A 169 18.79 36.58 9.29
N ILE A 170 18.43 35.31 9.25
CA ILE A 170 17.57 34.71 10.30
C ILE A 170 18.22 34.83 11.67
N ILE A 171 19.50 34.55 11.80
CA ILE A 171 20.20 34.61 13.09
C ILE A 171 20.28 36.06 13.61
N GLU A 172 20.55 37.01 12.73
CA GLU A 172 20.59 38.43 13.08
C GLU A 172 19.20 38.89 13.59
N GLU A 173 18.13 38.53 12.91
CA GLU A 173 16.78 38.89 13.33
C GLU A 173 16.37 38.18 14.63
N VAL A 174 16.75 36.91 14.85
CA VAL A 174 16.54 36.21 16.11
C VAL A 174 17.21 36.93 17.28
N ILE A 175 18.46 37.40 17.08
CA ILE A 175 19.20 38.15 18.10
C ILE A 175 18.47 39.46 18.40
N ASN A 176 18.03 40.21 17.39
CA ASN A 176 17.32 41.44 17.49
C ASN A 176 15.99 41.27 18.28
N LEU A 177 15.18 40.30 17.89
CA LEU A 177 13.90 40.02 18.57
C LEU A 177 14.10 39.57 20.02
N ARG A 178 15.10 38.73 20.27
CA ARG A 178 15.44 38.28 21.64
C ARG A 178 15.87 39.46 22.52
N ASN A 179 16.69 40.37 22.01
CA ASN A 179 17.12 41.58 22.75
C ASN A 179 15.93 42.48 23.11
N ASN A 180 14.91 42.47 22.28
CA ASN A 180 13.63 43.16 22.53
C ASN A 180 12.68 42.33 23.43
N LYS A 181 13.15 41.25 24.09
CA LYS A 181 12.39 40.35 24.96
C LYS A 181 11.21 39.64 24.26
N ARG A 182 11.15 39.65 22.95
CA ARG A 182 10.12 38.92 22.21
C ARG A 182 10.50 37.45 22.11
N PRO A 183 9.60 36.49 22.37
CA PRO A 183 9.82 35.09 22.04
C PRO A 183 9.78 34.87 20.54
N VAL A 184 10.60 33.94 20.07
CA VAL A 184 10.75 33.63 18.65
C VAL A 184 10.49 32.14 18.42
N LEU A 185 9.59 31.84 17.49
CA LEU A 185 9.36 30.50 17.00
C LEU A 185 9.88 30.40 15.55
N ILE A 186 10.92 29.59 15.35
CA ILE A 186 11.53 29.35 14.04
C ILE A 186 10.91 28.07 13.47
N GLY A 187 10.15 28.20 12.40
CA GLY A 187 9.57 27.07 11.67
C GLY A 187 10.54 26.54 10.60
N THR A 188 10.81 25.23 10.64
CA THR A 188 11.68 24.55 9.67
C THR A 188 10.92 23.47 8.92
N THR A 189 11.30 23.21 7.66
CA THR A 189 10.66 22.20 6.80
C THR A 189 11.17 20.79 7.07
N SER A 190 12.40 20.64 7.58
CA SER A 190 13.00 19.34 7.89
C SER A 190 13.76 19.34 9.22
N VAL A 191 14.03 18.12 9.72
CA VAL A 191 14.85 17.91 10.92
C VAL A 191 16.28 18.37 10.69
N GLU A 192 16.83 18.14 9.50
CA GLU A 192 18.21 18.57 9.13
C GLU A 192 18.37 20.09 9.23
N ILE A 193 17.42 20.86 8.70
CA ILE A 193 17.44 22.32 8.78
C ILE A 193 17.35 22.75 10.25
N SER A 194 16.56 22.09 11.07
CA SER A 194 16.45 22.40 12.51
C SER A 194 17.78 22.15 13.23
N GLU A 195 18.48 21.09 12.93
CA GLU A 195 19.80 20.77 13.50
C GLU A 195 20.89 21.73 13.01
N LEU A 196 20.86 22.09 11.70
CA LEU A 196 21.78 23.09 11.14
C LEU A 196 21.63 24.44 11.83
N LEU A 197 20.39 24.95 11.94
CA LEU A 197 20.10 26.21 12.61
C LEU A 197 20.47 26.16 14.10
N SER A 198 20.22 25.05 14.76
CA SER A 198 20.66 24.86 16.15
C SER A 198 22.17 24.99 16.31
N LYS A 199 22.96 24.36 15.42
CA LYS A 199 24.41 24.51 15.40
C LYS A 199 24.85 25.97 15.15
N MET A 200 24.17 26.69 14.28
CA MET A 200 24.48 28.08 13.97
C MET A 200 24.13 29.03 15.14
N LEU A 201 22.96 28.84 15.79
CA LEU A 201 22.56 29.59 16.98
C LEU A 201 23.50 29.33 18.18
N ASN A 202 23.96 28.09 18.35
CA ASN A 202 24.95 27.77 19.38
C ASN A 202 26.29 28.53 19.13
N ARG A 203 26.73 28.62 17.88
CA ARG A 203 27.91 29.42 17.51
C ARG A 203 27.73 30.92 17.79
N ALA A 204 26.51 31.40 17.65
CA ALA A 204 26.12 32.77 17.97
C ALA A 204 25.83 33.00 19.46
N ASN A 205 26.03 32.01 20.33
CA ASN A 205 25.75 32.04 21.77
C ASN A 205 24.28 32.39 22.09
N VAL A 206 23.34 31.93 21.28
CA VAL A 206 21.89 32.08 21.48
C VAL A 206 21.35 30.81 22.08
N ASN A 207 20.91 30.90 23.36
CA ASN A 207 20.20 29.78 24.00
C ASN A 207 18.86 29.56 23.30
N HIS A 208 18.55 28.33 22.96
CA HIS A 208 17.34 27.95 22.24
C HIS A 208 16.91 26.53 22.56
N ASN A 209 15.61 26.27 22.39
CA ASN A 209 15.02 24.93 22.48
C ASN A 209 14.79 24.38 21.08
N VAL A 210 14.98 23.07 20.90
CA VAL A 210 14.69 22.39 19.64
C VAL A 210 13.53 21.42 19.84
N LEU A 211 12.49 21.63 19.05
CA LEU A 211 11.27 20.81 19.06
C LEU A 211 11.21 20.06 17.74
N ASN A 212 11.76 18.88 17.73
CA ASN A 212 11.70 17.97 16.61
C ASN A 212 11.18 16.59 17.06
N ALA A 213 10.88 15.75 16.09
CA ALA A 213 10.28 14.45 16.35
C ALA A 213 11.14 13.47 17.15
N LYS A 214 12.45 13.75 17.31
CA LYS A 214 13.35 12.94 18.14
C LYS A 214 13.12 13.16 19.66
N LEU A 215 12.44 14.24 20.07
CA LEU A 215 12.32 14.68 21.46
C LEU A 215 10.88 14.69 22.01
N HIS A 216 10.01 13.76 21.58
CA HIS A 216 8.58 13.71 21.93
C HIS A 216 8.25 13.83 23.43
N LYS A 217 9.07 13.22 24.30
CA LYS A 217 8.76 13.15 25.73
C LYS A 217 8.79 14.52 26.44
N LYS A 218 9.44 15.51 25.83
CA LYS A 218 9.59 16.88 26.38
C LYS A 218 8.82 17.92 25.56
N GLU A 219 8.01 17.50 24.59
CA GLU A 219 7.33 18.41 23.67
C GLU A 219 6.43 19.42 24.39
N ALA A 220 5.63 18.94 25.33
CA ALA A 220 4.70 19.80 26.10
C ALA A 220 5.43 20.84 26.94
N ASP A 221 6.53 20.48 27.59
CA ASP A 221 7.33 21.37 28.42
C ASP A 221 7.99 22.46 27.58
N ILE A 222 8.58 22.09 26.45
CA ILE A 222 9.24 23.02 25.51
C ILE A 222 8.20 24.02 24.96
N VAL A 223 6.99 23.55 24.60
CA VAL A 223 5.95 24.44 24.08
C VAL A 223 5.43 25.36 25.16
N ALA A 224 5.33 24.91 26.41
CA ALA A 224 4.94 25.75 27.54
C ALA A 224 5.95 26.89 27.79
N GLU A 225 7.25 26.64 27.59
CA GLU A 225 8.32 27.64 27.73
C GLU A 225 8.42 28.60 26.54
N ALA A 226 7.95 28.19 25.35
CA ALA A 226 8.11 28.94 24.09
C ALA A 226 7.46 30.33 24.10
N GLY A 227 6.54 30.60 25.04
CA GLY A 227 5.90 31.89 25.22
C GLY A 227 6.57 32.82 26.21
N ASN A 228 7.68 32.43 26.83
CA ASN A 228 8.40 33.26 27.81
C ASN A 228 9.26 34.34 27.13
N PRO A 229 9.55 35.47 27.83
CA PRO A 229 10.32 36.57 27.24
C PRO A 229 11.68 36.14 26.72
N GLY A 230 11.98 36.43 25.45
CA GLY A 230 13.27 36.19 24.82
C GLY A 230 13.65 34.70 24.60
N VAL A 231 12.71 33.79 24.78
CA VAL A 231 12.94 32.36 24.44
C VAL A 231 12.91 32.18 22.96
N VAL A 232 13.88 31.40 22.45
CA VAL A 232 13.97 31.01 21.06
C VAL A 232 13.67 29.51 20.95
N THR A 233 12.71 29.15 20.10
CA THR A 233 12.32 27.76 19.87
C THR A 233 12.39 27.45 18.37
N ILE A 234 13.16 26.42 18.00
CA ILE A 234 13.16 25.86 16.64
C ILE A 234 12.13 24.73 16.63
N ALA A 235 11.17 24.78 15.72
CA ALA A 235 10.17 23.73 15.59
C ALA A 235 10.07 23.23 14.16
N THR A 236 10.09 21.90 13.97
CA THR A 236 9.67 21.32 12.71
C THR A 236 8.16 21.43 12.55
N ASN A 237 7.69 21.42 11.32
CA ASN A 237 6.34 21.79 10.91
C ASN A 237 5.19 21.20 11.76
N MET A 238 5.30 19.95 12.21
CA MET A 238 4.24 19.24 12.93
C MET A 238 4.43 19.23 14.47
N ALA A 239 5.58 19.65 14.95
CA ALA A 239 5.89 19.63 16.38
C ALA A 239 5.05 20.66 17.16
N GLY A 240 4.58 20.29 18.34
CA GLY A 240 3.73 21.16 19.20
C GLY A 240 2.30 21.36 18.69
N ARG A 241 1.81 20.56 17.74
CA ARG A 241 0.42 20.67 17.26
C ARG A 241 -0.56 20.28 18.35
N GLY A 242 -1.62 21.09 18.52
CA GLY A 242 -2.63 20.88 19.55
C GLY A 242 -2.30 21.48 20.90
N THR A 243 -1.07 22.01 21.08
CA THR A 243 -0.66 22.71 22.32
C THR A 243 -0.66 24.21 22.09
N ASP A 244 -1.18 24.97 23.06
CA ASP A 244 -1.22 26.43 22.99
C ASP A 244 0.02 27.05 23.61
N ILE A 245 0.58 28.07 22.94
CA ILE A 245 1.70 28.87 23.44
C ILE A 245 1.10 30.07 24.23
N LYS A 246 1.17 30.01 25.54
CA LYS A 246 0.65 31.09 26.40
C LYS A 246 1.67 32.21 26.53
N LEU A 247 1.23 33.44 26.32
CA LEU A 247 2.07 34.61 26.39
C LEU A 247 1.88 35.32 27.74
N SER A 248 2.97 35.81 28.36
CA SER A 248 2.92 36.70 29.52
C SER A 248 2.58 38.12 29.09
N LYS A 249 2.09 38.95 30.04
CA LYS A 249 1.77 40.36 29.75
C LYS A 249 2.97 41.11 29.18
N ASP A 250 4.15 40.94 29.75
CA ASP A 250 5.39 41.57 29.28
C ASP A 250 5.71 41.25 27.84
N VAL A 251 5.39 40.03 27.38
CA VAL A 251 5.57 39.60 25.99
C VAL A 251 4.52 40.22 25.07
N ILE A 252 3.28 40.35 25.55
CA ILE A 252 2.20 41.02 24.80
C ILE A 252 2.56 42.49 24.58
N ASP A 253 3.06 43.17 25.61
CA ASP A 253 3.48 44.56 25.52
C ASP A 253 4.71 44.75 24.65
N ALA A 254 5.61 43.75 24.57
CA ALA A 254 6.77 43.72 23.67
C ALA A 254 6.42 43.43 22.19
N GLY A 255 5.14 43.15 21.86
CA GLY A 255 4.69 42.87 20.49
C GLY A 255 4.42 41.41 20.18
N GLY A 256 4.32 40.54 21.21
CA GLY A 256 3.88 39.17 21.14
C GLY A 256 4.90 38.22 20.48
N LEU A 257 4.43 37.00 20.15
CA LEU A 257 5.25 35.95 19.57
C LEU A 257 5.62 36.27 18.11
N ALA A 258 6.91 36.19 17.80
CA ALA A 258 7.42 36.34 16.46
C ALA A 258 7.59 34.97 15.79
N ILE A 259 7.03 34.80 14.60
CA ILE A 259 7.19 33.60 13.76
C ILE A 259 8.18 33.89 12.66
N ILE A 260 9.21 33.07 12.56
CA ILE A 260 10.17 33.08 11.46
C ILE A 260 10.04 31.77 10.69
N GLY A 261 9.56 31.83 9.44
CA GLY A 261 9.58 30.69 8.53
C GLY A 261 10.91 30.63 7.80
N THR A 262 11.63 29.53 7.86
CA THR A 262 12.93 29.38 7.20
C THR A 262 12.83 29.07 5.71
N GLU A 263 11.69 28.61 5.28
CA GLU A 263 11.32 28.32 3.89
C GLU A 263 9.81 28.38 3.73
N ARG A 264 9.32 28.51 2.51
CA ARG A 264 7.92 28.24 2.18
C ARG A 264 7.71 26.74 1.99
N HIS A 265 6.66 26.22 2.56
CA HIS A 265 6.27 24.82 2.39
C HIS A 265 5.62 24.59 1.02
N ASP A 266 5.51 23.33 0.61
CA ASP A 266 4.85 22.94 -0.64
C ASP A 266 3.35 23.23 -0.63
N SER A 267 2.74 23.41 0.55
CA SER A 267 1.34 23.74 0.73
C SER A 267 1.16 25.03 1.55
N ARG A 268 0.34 25.93 1.03
CA ARG A 268 -0.07 27.19 1.72
C ARG A 268 -0.75 26.92 3.06
N ARG A 269 -1.44 25.80 3.16
CA ARG A 269 -2.10 25.35 4.39
C ARG A 269 -1.09 25.21 5.54
N VAL A 270 0.07 24.68 5.26
CA VAL A 270 1.12 24.47 6.25
C VAL A 270 1.74 25.79 6.70
N ASP A 271 1.99 26.72 5.79
CA ASP A 271 2.43 28.08 6.11
C ASP A 271 1.42 28.80 7.00
N ARG A 272 0.12 28.67 6.71
CA ARG A 272 -0.95 29.22 7.54
C ARG A 272 -0.98 28.59 8.94
N GLN A 273 -0.72 27.29 9.07
CA GLN A 273 -0.62 26.61 10.37
C GLN A 273 0.56 27.13 11.19
N LEU A 274 1.69 27.42 10.56
CA LEU A 274 2.84 28.03 11.23
C LEU A 274 2.52 29.44 11.69
N ARG A 275 2.01 30.30 10.80
CA ARG A 275 1.56 31.67 11.14
C ARG A 275 0.52 31.69 12.27
N GLY A 276 -0.40 30.73 12.24
CA GLY A 276 -1.49 30.58 13.23
C GLY A 276 -1.02 30.20 14.64
N ARG A 277 0.26 29.97 14.85
CA ARG A 277 0.84 29.82 16.19
C ARG A 277 0.94 31.12 16.94
N SER A 278 0.97 32.26 16.25
CA SER A 278 0.99 33.64 16.79
C SER A 278 -0.31 34.36 16.49
N GLY A 279 -0.61 35.38 17.25
CA GLY A 279 -1.80 36.24 17.07
C GLY A 279 -3.11 35.57 17.46
N ARG A 280 -3.10 34.67 18.44
CA ARG A 280 -4.29 33.96 18.93
C ARG A 280 -5.12 34.85 19.82
N GLN A 281 -6.45 34.73 19.71
CA GLN A 281 -7.42 35.47 20.56
C GLN A 281 -7.19 36.99 20.62
N GLY A 282 -6.68 37.59 19.52
CA GLY A 282 -6.39 39.01 19.42
C GLY A 282 -5.06 39.45 20.04
N ASP A 283 -4.21 38.54 20.44
CA ASP A 283 -2.85 38.86 20.87
C ASP A 283 -2.02 39.46 19.72
N PRO A 284 -1.14 40.42 20.01
CA PRO A 284 -0.19 40.91 19.01
C PRO A 284 0.82 39.79 18.60
N GLY A 285 1.43 39.98 17.47
CA GLY A 285 2.45 39.07 16.98
C GLY A 285 2.92 39.43 15.58
N SER A 286 3.92 38.74 15.08
CA SER A 286 4.40 38.94 13.71
C SER A 286 4.77 37.63 13.05
N SER A 287 4.68 37.59 11.72
CA SER A 287 5.20 36.47 10.95
C SER A 287 5.97 36.97 9.73
N GLN A 288 7.10 36.34 9.43
CA GLN A 288 7.90 36.61 8.25
C GLN A 288 8.56 35.34 7.74
N PHE A 289 8.59 35.16 6.42
CA PHE A 289 9.28 34.04 5.78
C PHE A 289 10.57 34.52 5.12
N TYR A 290 11.61 33.75 5.34
CA TYR A 290 12.93 33.92 4.74
C TYR A 290 13.12 32.85 3.69
N VAL A 291 13.23 33.24 2.42
CA VAL A 291 13.25 32.34 1.28
C VAL A 291 14.57 32.50 0.51
N SER A 292 15.10 31.44 -0.02
CA SER A 292 16.26 31.47 -0.91
C SER A 292 15.91 30.85 -2.27
N PHE A 293 16.58 31.30 -3.35
CA PHE A 293 16.45 30.64 -4.66
C PHE A 293 16.97 29.20 -4.69
N GLU A 294 17.80 28.85 -3.71
CA GLU A 294 18.27 27.47 -3.53
C GLU A 294 17.28 26.56 -2.80
N ASP A 295 16.15 27.09 -2.31
CA ASP A 295 15.11 26.29 -1.63
C ASP A 295 14.36 25.40 -2.64
N ASN A 296 13.92 24.24 -2.19
CA ASN A 296 13.32 23.24 -3.06
C ASN A 296 12.13 23.75 -3.88
N LEU A 297 11.23 24.50 -3.24
CA LEU A 297 10.07 25.10 -3.92
C LEU A 297 10.54 26.08 -5.02
N MET A 298 11.58 26.87 -4.78
CA MET A 298 12.09 27.85 -5.73
C MET A 298 12.81 27.21 -6.92
N ARG A 299 13.46 26.07 -6.73
CA ARG A 299 14.08 25.29 -7.82
C ARG A 299 13.09 24.83 -8.88
N LEU A 300 11.84 24.56 -8.49
CA LEU A 300 10.76 24.16 -9.42
C LEU A 300 10.36 25.27 -10.40
N PHE A 301 10.73 26.54 -10.12
CA PHE A 301 10.37 27.70 -10.97
C PHE A 301 11.39 28.11 -12.02
N GLY A 302 12.48 27.37 -12.17
CA GLY A 302 13.56 27.66 -13.14
C GLY A 302 14.51 28.72 -12.59
N GLN A 303 15.53 28.27 -11.91
CA GLN A 303 16.61 29.05 -11.34
C GLN A 303 17.19 30.09 -12.34
N ASP A 304 17.31 29.70 -13.62
CA ASP A 304 17.93 30.51 -14.65
C ASP A 304 17.18 31.81 -14.96
N ARG A 305 15.84 31.80 -14.91
CA ARG A 305 15.04 33.01 -15.21
C ARG A 305 15.08 34.02 -14.08
N VAL A 306 15.05 33.55 -12.85
CA VAL A 306 14.98 34.42 -11.68
C VAL A 306 16.35 34.90 -11.30
N SER A 307 17.40 34.08 -11.42
CA SER A 307 18.81 34.52 -11.29
C SER A 307 19.15 35.62 -12.28
N ASN A 308 18.77 35.46 -13.55
CA ASN A 308 18.97 36.49 -14.58
C ASN A 308 18.20 37.79 -14.29
N ILE A 309 17.08 37.76 -13.62
CA ILE A 309 16.33 38.95 -13.20
C ILE A 309 17.09 39.67 -12.08
N MET A 310 17.64 38.93 -11.10
CA MET A 310 18.42 39.49 -10.01
C MET A 310 19.74 40.11 -10.47
N ASP A 311 20.44 39.39 -11.34
CA ASP A 311 21.68 39.91 -11.92
C ASP A 311 21.44 41.20 -12.73
N ARG A 312 20.27 41.31 -13.40
CA ARG A 312 19.83 42.54 -14.06
C ARG A 312 19.43 43.66 -13.09
N MET A 313 18.96 43.34 -11.90
CA MET A 313 18.62 44.31 -10.86
C MET A 313 19.84 44.79 -10.08
N GLY A 314 21.02 44.22 -10.29
CA GLY A 314 22.28 44.66 -9.69
C GLY A 314 22.39 44.43 -8.20
N LEU A 315 21.70 43.41 -7.64
CA LEU A 315 21.74 43.07 -6.23
C LEU A 315 23.11 42.59 -5.79
N LYS A 316 23.64 43.23 -4.76
CA LYS A 316 24.90 42.83 -4.12
C LYS A 316 24.70 41.65 -3.19
N ASP A 317 25.78 40.92 -2.93
CA ASP A 317 25.76 39.83 -1.96
C ASP A 317 25.29 40.34 -0.58
N GLY A 318 24.31 39.68 0.02
CA GLY A 318 23.71 40.05 1.31
C GLY A 318 22.47 40.96 1.20
N GLU A 319 22.15 41.52 0.04
CA GLU A 319 20.89 42.24 -0.15
C GLU A 319 19.71 41.31 -0.35
N ASN A 320 18.53 41.68 0.21
CA ASN A 320 17.30 40.95 0.05
C ASN A 320 16.30 41.69 -0.83
N ILE A 321 15.36 40.94 -1.42
CA ILE A 321 14.20 41.49 -2.11
C ILE A 321 12.99 41.30 -1.24
N GLN A 322 12.31 42.39 -0.93
CA GLN A 322 11.00 42.40 -0.27
C GLN A 322 9.98 43.08 -1.18
N HIS A 323 9.12 42.33 -1.81
CA HIS A 323 8.12 42.89 -2.71
C HIS A 323 6.86 42.00 -2.80
N PRO A 324 5.64 42.56 -2.64
CA PRO A 324 4.38 41.81 -2.65
C PRO A 324 4.17 40.98 -3.93
N MET A 325 4.69 41.44 -5.08
CA MET A 325 4.55 40.71 -6.34
C MET A 325 5.32 39.37 -6.30
N VAL A 326 6.47 39.33 -5.64
CA VAL A 326 7.29 38.13 -5.53
C VAL A 326 6.64 37.14 -4.57
N THR A 327 6.15 37.61 -3.42
CA THR A 327 5.33 36.79 -2.48
C THR A 327 4.15 36.16 -3.21
N LYS A 328 3.39 36.93 -4.01
CA LYS A 328 2.28 36.38 -4.83
C LYS A 328 2.74 35.37 -5.89
N SER A 329 3.95 35.53 -6.43
CA SER A 329 4.51 34.55 -7.37
C SER A 329 4.83 33.22 -6.69
N ILE A 330 5.35 33.27 -5.47
CA ILE A 330 5.60 32.07 -4.65
C ILE A 330 4.28 31.38 -4.31
N GLU A 331 3.26 32.13 -3.92
CA GLU A 331 1.92 31.56 -3.63
C GLU A 331 1.29 30.88 -4.86
N ARG A 332 1.44 31.45 -6.06
CA ARG A 332 0.99 30.81 -7.31
C ARG A 332 1.74 29.52 -7.56
N ALA A 333 2.96 29.52 -7.21
CA ALA A 333 3.84 28.38 -7.28
C ALA A 333 3.39 27.25 -6.36
N GLN A 334 3.20 27.57 -5.09
CA GLN A 334 2.63 26.62 -4.13
C GLN A 334 1.31 26.04 -4.62
N LYS A 335 0.41 26.88 -5.14
CA LYS A 335 -0.85 26.43 -5.72
C LYS A 335 -0.66 25.40 -6.82
N LYS A 336 0.33 25.58 -7.68
CA LYS A 336 0.65 24.64 -8.76
C LYS A 336 1.18 23.29 -8.24
N VAL A 337 1.98 23.33 -7.17
CA VAL A 337 2.45 22.12 -6.48
C VAL A 337 1.28 21.43 -5.78
N GLU A 338 0.40 22.18 -5.10
CA GLU A 338 -0.82 21.65 -4.47
C GLU A 338 -1.71 20.94 -5.50
N GLU A 339 -1.96 21.56 -6.65
CA GLU A 339 -2.74 21.00 -7.77
C GLU A 339 -2.11 19.70 -8.31
N ASN A 340 -0.79 19.68 -8.48
CA ASN A 340 -0.08 18.48 -8.92
C ASN A 340 -0.17 17.35 -7.88
N ASN A 341 0.06 17.66 -6.61
CA ASN A 341 -0.03 16.70 -5.52
C ASN A 341 -1.46 16.17 -5.34
N PHE A 342 -2.47 17.05 -5.52
CA PHE A 342 -3.86 16.62 -5.56
C PHE A 342 -4.14 15.67 -6.71
N GLY A 343 -3.62 15.96 -7.91
CA GLY A 343 -3.73 15.07 -9.07
C GLY A 343 -3.14 13.68 -8.81
N ILE A 344 -1.99 13.60 -8.12
CA ILE A 344 -1.39 12.33 -7.71
C ILE A 344 -2.28 11.59 -6.70
N ARG A 345 -2.76 12.29 -5.66
CA ARG A 345 -3.68 11.69 -4.66
C ARG A 345 -4.98 11.20 -5.29
N LYS A 346 -5.56 11.97 -6.21
CA LYS A 346 -6.76 11.59 -6.94
C LYS A 346 -6.54 10.32 -7.76
N ARG A 347 -5.43 10.24 -8.50
CA ARG A 347 -5.09 9.04 -9.27
C ARG A 347 -4.93 7.81 -8.38
N LEU A 348 -4.27 7.93 -7.22
CA LEU A 348 -4.16 6.84 -6.25
C LEU A 348 -5.53 6.40 -5.73
N LEU A 349 -6.45 7.36 -5.52
CA LEU A 349 -7.81 7.06 -5.09
C LEU A 349 -8.60 6.34 -6.19
N GLU A 350 -8.42 6.70 -7.46
CA GLU A 350 -9.06 6.02 -8.59
C GLU A 350 -8.67 4.53 -8.69
N TYR A 351 -7.43 4.17 -8.34
CA TYR A 351 -7.02 2.77 -8.19
C TYR A 351 -7.70 2.09 -7.00
N ASP A 352 -7.79 2.77 -5.85
CA ASP A 352 -8.41 2.21 -4.66
C ASP A 352 -9.94 2.11 -4.78
N ASP A 353 -10.60 2.96 -5.59
CA ASP A 353 -12.04 2.90 -5.84
C ASP A 353 -12.45 1.58 -6.54
N VAL A 354 -11.58 1.02 -7.39
CA VAL A 354 -11.78 -0.33 -7.96
C VAL A 354 -11.79 -1.37 -6.86
N MET A 355 -10.77 -1.34 -6.00
CA MET A 355 -10.70 -2.23 -4.84
C MET A 355 -11.85 -2.03 -3.86
N ASN A 356 -12.29 -0.79 -3.67
CA ASN A 356 -13.39 -0.46 -2.78
C ASN A 356 -14.73 -1.04 -3.28
N SER A 357 -14.97 -1.03 -4.57
CA SER A 357 -16.14 -1.66 -5.17
C SER A 357 -16.16 -3.16 -4.93
N GLN A 358 -15.05 -3.85 -5.13
CA GLN A 358 -14.89 -5.27 -4.87
C GLN A 358 -15.03 -5.58 -3.37
N ARG A 359 -14.42 -4.75 -2.51
CA ARG A 359 -14.51 -4.86 -1.05
C ARG A 359 -15.96 -4.81 -0.57
N ASN A 360 -16.75 -3.88 -1.08
CA ASN A 360 -18.14 -3.73 -0.69
C ASN A 360 -18.97 -4.98 -1.02
N ILE A 361 -18.75 -5.61 -2.16
CA ILE A 361 -19.41 -6.87 -2.53
C ILE A 361 -19.04 -7.98 -1.54
N ILE A 362 -17.76 -8.19 -1.31
CA ILE A 362 -17.27 -9.25 -0.40
C ILE A 362 -17.68 -8.99 1.05
N TYR A 363 -17.64 -7.75 1.51
CA TYR A 363 -18.03 -7.42 2.88
C TYR A 363 -19.54 -7.52 3.10
N THR A 364 -20.35 -7.29 2.08
CA THR A 364 -21.80 -7.54 2.13
C THR A 364 -22.06 -9.03 2.26
N LEU A 365 -21.43 -9.86 1.43
CA LEU A 365 -21.54 -11.32 1.52
C LEU A 365 -21.05 -11.84 2.88
N ARG A 366 -19.93 -11.32 3.37
CA ARG A 366 -19.39 -11.66 4.69
C ARG A 366 -20.31 -11.23 5.83
N LYS A 367 -20.93 -10.06 5.72
CA LYS A 367 -21.90 -9.56 6.70
C LYS A 367 -23.13 -10.46 6.75
N ASN A 368 -23.68 -10.81 5.60
CA ASN A 368 -24.82 -11.74 5.52
C ASN A 368 -24.49 -13.08 6.18
N ALA A 369 -23.29 -13.62 5.93
CA ALA A 369 -22.82 -14.83 6.60
C ALA A 369 -22.68 -14.65 8.12
N LEU A 370 -22.17 -13.50 8.61
CA LEU A 370 -22.04 -13.22 10.04
C LEU A 370 -23.37 -13.10 10.76
N GLU A 371 -24.33 -12.38 10.17
CA GLU A 371 -25.66 -12.16 10.74
C GLU A 371 -26.56 -13.40 10.61
N GLY A 372 -26.33 -14.23 9.58
CA GLY A 372 -27.05 -15.48 9.35
C GLY A 372 -28.43 -15.32 8.70
N GLU A 373 -29.02 -14.12 8.71
CA GLU A 373 -30.42 -13.90 8.28
C GLU A 373 -30.64 -14.15 6.77
N ARG A 374 -29.60 -13.97 5.93
CA ARG A 374 -29.66 -14.13 4.46
C ARG A 374 -28.76 -15.23 3.92
N LEU A 375 -28.02 -15.90 4.78
CA LEU A 375 -27.00 -16.85 4.35
C LEU A 375 -27.56 -17.97 3.48
N GLN A 376 -28.73 -18.52 3.82
CA GLN A 376 -29.36 -19.57 3.02
C GLN A 376 -29.75 -19.08 1.63
N ILE A 377 -30.23 -17.84 1.51
CA ILE A 377 -30.54 -17.23 0.22
C ILE A 377 -29.26 -17.05 -0.60
N ASP A 378 -28.19 -16.57 0.02
CA ASP A 378 -26.91 -16.40 -0.67
C ASP A 378 -26.34 -17.74 -1.15
N ILE A 379 -26.40 -18.80 -0.33
CA ILE A 379 -25.96 -20.15 -0.74
C ILE A 379 -26.83 -20.67 -1.89
N THR A 380 -28.13 -20.44 -1.87
CA THR A 380 -29.06 -20.86 -2.93
C THR A 380 -28.76 -20.12 -4.24
N ASN A 381 -28.50 -18.81 -4.19
CA ASN A 381 -28.10 -18.03 -5.35
C ASN A 381 -26.75 -18.49 -5.91
N ILE A 382 -25.76 -18.71 -5.04
CA ILE A 382 -24.44 -19.23 -5.44
C ILE A 382 -24.58 -20.59 -6.12
N MET A 383 -25.49 -21.46 -5.64
CA MET A 383 -25.78 -22.76 -6.24
C MET A 383 -26.37 -22.57 -7.65
N PHE A 384 -27.37 -21.69 -7.79
CA PHE A 384 -28.00 -21.42 -9.07
C PHE A 384 -26.99 -20.87 -10.09
N ASP A 385 -26.22 -19.84 -9.72
CA ASP A 385 -25.20 -19.22 -10.58
C ASP A 385 -24.13 -20.25 -11.01
N THR A 386 -23.71 -21.14 -10.10
CA THR A 386 -22.71 -22.18 -10.43
C THR A 386 -23.27 -23.24 -11.36
N ILE A 387 -24.55 -23.62 -11.21
CA ILE A 387 -25.23 -24.55 -12.12
C ILE A 387 -25.34 -23.94 -13.51
N GLU A 388 -25.79 -22.67 -13.59
CA GLU A 388 -25.92 -21.92 -14.85
C GLU A 388 -24.59 -21.90 -15.58
N GLU A 389 -23.49 -21.58 -14.89
CA GLU A 389 -22.16 -21.54 -15.46
C GLU A 389 -21.72 -22.92 -16.01
N ILE A 390 -21.89 -24.00 -15.20
CA ILE A 390 -21.54 -25.36 -15.60
C ILE A 390 -22.37 -25.80 -16.85
N VAL A 391 -23.66 -25.49 -16.89
CA VAL A 391 -24.52 -25.85 -18.01
C VAL A 391 -24.12 -25.10 -19.27
N ILE A 392 -23.95 -23.77 -19.19
CA ILE A 392 -23.62 -22.93 -20.35
C ILE A 392 -22.26 -23.32 -20.95
N GLU A 393 -21.22 -23.47 -20.11
CA GLU A 393 -19.87 -23.82 -20.59
C GLU A 393 -19.82 -25.18 -21.28
N ASN A 394 -20.48 -26.20 -20.70
CA ASN A 394 -20.43 -27.55 -21.23
C ASN A 394 -21.40 -27.78 -22.40
N LYS A 395 -22.56 -27.11 -22.41
CA LYS A 395 -23.49 -27.18 -23.53
C LYS A 395 -22.96 -26.43 -24.76
N GLY A 396 -22.33 -25.28 -24.57
CA GLY A 396 -21.66 -24.56 -25.66
C GLY A 396 -20.57 -25.37 -26.36
N SER A 397 -19.91 -26.30 -25.65
CA SER A 397 -18.91 -27.23 -26.16
C SER A 397 -19.43 -28.63 -26.51
N ASN A 398 -20.71 -28.92 -26.29
CA ASN A 398 -21.34 -30.26 -26.42
C ASN A 398 -20.58 -31.37 -25.67
N ASN A 399 -20.03 -31.07 -24.52
CA ASN A 399 -19.18 -31.99 -23.76
C ASN A 399 -19.87 -32.54 -22.51
N TYR A 400 -20.74 -33.55 -22.68
CA TYR A 400 -21.44 -34.18 -21.58
C TYR A 400 -20.52 -34.83 -20.54
N LYS A 401 -19.41 -35.42 -20.95
CA LYS A 401 -18.46 -36.03 -19.99
C LYS A 401 -17.84 -35.01 -19.04
N ASN A 402 -17.48 -33.85 -19.56
CA ASN A 402 -16.94 -32.78 -18.71
C ASN A 402 -18.02 -32.22 -17.79
N PHE A 403 -19.25 -32.08 -18.29
CA PHE A 403 -20.41 -31.69 -17.49
C PHE A 403 -20.62 -32.64 -16.29
N GLU A 404 -20.64 -33.96 -16.53
CA GLU A 404 -20.78 -34.96 -15.46
C GLU A 404 -19.60 -34.91 -14.49
N PHE A 405 -18.39 -34.76 -15.00
CA PHE A 405 -17.20 -34.62 -14.17
C PHE A 405 -17.25 -33.38 -13.28
N GLU A 406 -17.71 -32.25 -13.79
CA GLU A 406 -17.86 -31.02 -12.99
C GLU A 406 -18.96 -31.15 -11.93
N LEU A 407 -20.07 -31.82 -12.20
CA LEU A 407 -21.10 -32.10 -11.20
C LEU A 407 -20.55 -32.97 -10.07
N ILE A 408 -19.81 -34.04 -10.39
CA ILE A 408 -19.18 -34.91 -9.39
C ILE A 408 -18.15 -34.14 -8.57
N THR A 409 -17.33 -33.34 -9.22
CA THR A 409 -16.26 -32.58 -8.53
C THR A 409 -16.77 -31.44 -7.70
N THR A 410 -17.88 -30.81 -8.07
CA THR A 410 -18.44 -29.67 -7.33
C THR A 410 -19.47 -30.14 -6.30
N PHE A 411 -20.41 -30.98 -6.67
CA PHE A 411 -21.57 -31.34 -5.84
C PHE A 411 -21.54 -32.76 -5.29
N SER A 412 -20.55 -33.58 -5.64
CA SER A 412 -20.50 -35.02 -5.30
C SER A 412 -21.72 -35.80 -5.73
N MET A 413 -22.36 -35.42 -6.80
CA MET A 413 -23.54 -36.03 -7.34
C MET A 413 -23.31 -36.49 -8.78
N THR A 414 -23.76 -37.70 -9.13
CA THR A 414 -23.82 -38.15 -10.52
C THR A 414 -24.92 -37.38 -11.25
N SER A 415 -24.74 -37.14 -12.54
CA SER A 415 -25.69 -36.36 -13.32
C SER A 415 -27.09 -37.00 -13.29
N PRO A 416 -28.15 -36.28 -12.88
CA PRO A 416 -29.52 -36.75 -12.98
C PRO A 416 -30.09 -36.59 -14.41
N ILE A 417 -29.30 -36.05 -15.33
CA ILE A 417 -29.63 -35.75 -16.72
C ILE A 417 -28.88 -36.74 -17.60
N THR A 418 -29.58 -37.37 -18.53
CA THR A 418 -28.94 -38.27 -19.51
C THR A 418 -28.28 -37.51 -20.64
N GLU A 419 -27.31 -38.12 -21.35
CA GLU A 419 -26.60 -37.47 -22.46
C GLU A 419 -27.54 -36.98 -23.57
N ASN A 420 -28.58 -37.78 -23.89
CA ASN A 420 -29.58 -37.37 -24.89
C ASN A 420 -30.36 -36.15 -24.45
N GLU A 421 -30.82 -36.15 -23.20
CA GLU A 421 -31.53 -35.02 -22.61
C GLU A 421 -30.65 -33.76 -22.54
N PHE A 422 -29.37 -33.91 -22.19
CA PHE A 422 -28.43 -32.81 -22.18
C PHE A 422 -28.26 -32.17 -23.56
N LEU A 423 -28.25 -32.97 -24.64
CA LEU A 423 -28.07 -32.48 -26.01
C LEU A 423 -29.34 -31.84 -26.57
N GLU A 424 -30.54 -32.38 -26.24
CA GLU A 424 -31.84 -31.98 -26.84
C GLU A 424 -32.56 -30.86 -26.09
N SER A 425 -32.43 -30.78 -24.75
CA SER A 425 -33.17 -29.82 -23.92
C SER A 425 -32.60 -28.40 -23.99
N ASN A 426 -33.41 -27.40 -23.69
CA ASN A 426 -32.97 -26.02 -23.56
C ASN A 426 -32.12 -25.83 -22.29
N GLU A 427 -31.24 -24.81 -22.30
CA GLU A 427 -30.36 -24.47 -21.16
C GLU A 427 -31.17 -24.19 -19.89
N ASP A 428 -32.21 -23.37 -19.99
CA ASP A 428 -33.06 -23.00 -18.86
C ASP A 428 -33.76 -24.21 -18.21
N ASP A 429 -34.21 -25.17 -19.03
CA ASP A 429 -34.87 -26.41 -18.52
C ASP A 429 -33.86 -27.29 -17.78
N LEU A 430 -32.65 -27.41 -18.30
CA LEU A 430 -31.54 -28.14 -17.66
C LEU A 430 -31.14 -27.51 -16.33
N ILE A 431 -30.99 -26.17 -16.31
CA ILE A 431 -30.64 -25.42 -15.10
C ILE A 431 -31.69 -25.61 -14.02
N ASN A 432 -32.98 -25.44 -14.34
CA ASN A 432 -34.05 -25.58 -13.38
C ASN A 432 -34.15 -27.01 -12.82
N LYS A 433 -34.03 -28.02 -13.68
CA LYS A 433 -34.06 -29.42 -13.25
C LYS A 433 -32.90 -29.75 -12.32
N LEU A 434 -31.70 -29.35 -12.69
CA LEU A 434 -30.51 -29.54 -11.84
C LEU A 434 -30.63 -28.81 -10.51
N PHE A 435 -31.14 -27.62 -10.51
CA PHE A 435 -31.30 -26.84 -9.29
C PHE A 435 -32.27 -27.50 -8.32
N GLU A 436 -33.42 -28.02 -8.79
CA GLU A 436 -34.38 -28.74 -7.93
C GLU A 436 -33.75 -30.00 -7.34
N GLU A 437 -33.07 -30.81 -8.14
CA GLU A 437 -32.41 -32.02 -7.69
C GLU A 437 -31.28 -31.74 -6.70
N LEU A 438 -30.43 -30.78 -6.97
CA LEU A 438 -29.34 -30.41 -6.10
C LEU A 438 -29.81 -29.78 -4.78
N ASN A 439 -30.89 -28.98 -4.81
CA ASN A 439 -31.47 -28.42 -3.61
C ASN A 439 -32.05 -29.51 -2.71
N THR A 440 -32.73 -30.50 -3.32
CA THR A 440 -33.24 -31.67 -2.62
C THR A 440 -32.10 -32.51 -2.02
N PHE A 441 -31.06 -32.76 -2.80
CA PHE A 441 -29.88 -33.48 -2.34
C PHE A 441 -29.19 -32.78 -1.16
N TYR A 442 -29.02 -31.46 -1.24
CA TYR A 442 -28.41 -30.67 -0.16
C TYR A 442 -29.24 -30.65 1.11
N THR A 443 -30.58 -30.54 0.98
CA THR A 443 -31.52 -30.62 2.12
C THR A 443 -31.44 -31.98 2.82
N ASN A 444 -31.42 -33.07 2.07
CA ASN A 444 -31.25 -34.41 2.61
C ASN A 444 -29.89 -34.59 3.30
N LYS A 445 -28.84 -33.98 2.76
CA LYS A 445 -27.48 -33.97 3.35
C LYS A 445 -27.43 -33.25 4.69
N LYS A 446 -28.08 -32.09 4.78
CA LYS A 446 -28.19 -31.31 6.03
C LYS A 446 -28.91 -32.14 7.10
N GLU A 447 -30.03 -32.80 6.74
CA GLU A 447 -30.80 -33.64 7.65
C GLU A 447 -30.00 -34.87 8.13
N LEU A 448 -29.21 -35.48 7.24
CA LEU A 448 -28.33 -36.59 7.60
C LEU A 448 -27.28 -36.15 8.62
N ASN A 449 -26.58 -35.04 8.36
CA ASN A 449 -25.59 -34.51 9.29
C ASN A 449 -26.19 -34.11 10.63
N ARG A 450 -27.39 -33.53 10.64
CA ARG A 450 -28.16 -33.21 11.84
C ARG A 450 -28.47 -34.47 12.65
N THR A 451 -28.98 -35.49 11.99
CA THR A 451 -29.39 -36.78 12.63
C THR A 451 -28.17 -37.50 13.22
N LEU A 452 -27.03 -37.45 12.56
CA LEU A 452 -25.78 -38.06 13.05
C LEU A 452 -25.17 -37.28 14.24
N ALA A 453 -25.25 -35.95 14.22
CA ALA A 453 -24.67 -35.10 15.27
C ALA A 453 -25.53 -35.05 16.55
N PHE A 454 -26.84 -35.06 16.43
CA PHE A 454 -27.76 -34.81 17.54
C PHE A 454 -27.60 -35.79 18.73
N PRO A 455 -27.45 -37.12 18.55
CA PRO A 455 -27.23 -38.04 19.67
C PRO A 455 -26.00 -37.71 20.51
N VAL A 456 -24.93 -37.24 19.85
CA VAL A 456 -23.69 -36.83 20.52
C VAL A 456 -23.90 -35.52 21.29
N ILE A 457 -24.58 -34.54 20.69
CA ILE A 457 -24.95 -33.28 21.35
C ILE A 457 -25.80 -33.53 22.57
N LYS A 458 -26.83 -34.40 22.46
CA LYS A 458 -27.72 -34.78 23.55
C LYS A 458 -26.94 -35.42 24.70
N ASN A 459 -26.09 -36.39 24.42
CA ASN A 459 -25.27 -37.04 25.43
C ASN A 459 -24.37 -36.07 26.17
N VAL A 460 -23.72 -35.13 25.44
CA VAL A 460 -22.84 -34.10 26.05
C VAL A 460 -23.67 -33.12 26.89
N TYR A 461 -24.86 -32.73 26.44
CA TYR A 461 -25.73 -31.81 27.17
C TYR A 461 -26.22 -32.44 28.48
N GLU A 462 -26.72 -33.68 28.45
CA GLU A 462 -27.24 -34.38 29.61
C GLU A 462 -26.17 -34.72 30.65
N ASN A 463 -24.95 -35.05 30.22
CA ASN A 463 -23.88 -35.50 31.12
C ASN A 463 -22.89 -34.38 31.52
N LYS A 464 -22.71 -33.31 30.72
CA LYS A 464 -21.67 -32.32 30.91
C LYS A 464 -22.14 -30.85 30.71
N SER A 465 -23.42 -30.56 30.76
CA SER A 465 -23.94 -29.19 30.54
C SER A 465 -23.41 -28.15 31.51
N ASN A 466 -23.03 -28.54 32.73
CA ASN A 466 -22.46 -27.66 33.73
C ASN A 466 -20.97 -27.27 33.42
N SER A 467 -20.28 -28.06 32.59
CA SER A 467 -18.88 -27.89 32.28
C SER A 467 -18.66 -27.27 30.89
N PHE A 468 -19.57 -27.49 29.94
CA PHE A 468 -19.42 -27.06 28.55
C PHE A 468 -20.53 -26.10 28.12
N LYS A 469 -20.18 -24.87 27.76
CA LYS A 469 -21.09 -23.90 27.15
C LYS A 469 -21.08 -24.00 25.63
N ARG A 470 -19.89 -24.22 25.04
CA ARG A 470 -19.67 -24.34 23.61
C ARG A 470 -18.93 -25.62 23.31
N ILE A 471 -19.27 -26.27 22.23
CA ILE A 471 -18.61 -27.47 21.73
C ILE A 471 -17.99 -27.25 20.38
N VAL A 472 -16.95 -28.01 20.05
CA VAL A 472 -16.30 -28.02 18.77
C VAL A 472 -16.63 -29.30 18.03
N VAL A 473 -17.25 -29.15 16.87
CA VAL A 473 -17.61 -30.27 15.99
C VAL A 473 -16.79 -30.21 14.73
N PRO A 474 -15.93 -31.20 14.43
CA PRO A 474 -15.14 -31.23 13.21
C PRO A 474 -16.01 -31.70 12.03
N PHE A 475 -15.88 -30.98 10.90
CA PHE A 475 -16.40 -31.40 9.60
C PHE A 475 -15.26 -31.60 8.62
N THR A 476 -15.34 -32.60 7.76
CA THR A 476 -14.26 -32.89 6.80
C THR A 476 -14.84 -33.23 5.41
N ASP A 477 -14.17 -32.74 4.36
CA ASP A 477 -14.40 -33.10 2.97
C ASP A 477 -13.47 -34.23 2.49
N GLY A 478 -12.70 -34.83 3.42
CA GLY A 478 -11.67 -35.82 3.14
C GLY A 478 -10.28 -35.22 2.86
N LYS A 479 -10.16 -33.91 2.60
CA LYS A 479 -8.91 -33.17 2.38
C LYS A 479 -8.62 -32.17 3.48
N LYS A 480 -9.65 -31.41 3.90
CA LYS A 480 -9.55 -30.36 4.93
C LYS A 480 -10.48 -30.75 6.09
N VAL A 481 -10.08 -30.39 7.32
CA VAL A 481 -10.92 -30.48 8.50
C VAL A 481 -11.16 -29.08 9.03
N ILE A 482 -12.43 -28.68 9.15
CA ILE A 482 -12.81 -27.40 9.72
C ILE A 482 -13.58 -27.64 11.01
N ASN A 483 -13.10 -27.01 12.08
CA ASN A 483 -13.69 -27.13 13.40
C ASN A 483 -14.78 -26.08 13.60
N ILE A 484 -16.02 -26.51 13.74
CA ILE A 484 -17.17 -25.64 13.95
C ILE A 484 -17.44 -25.49 15.44
N VAL A 485 -17.48 -24.25 15.91
CA VAL A 485 -17.82 -23.92 17.29
C VAL A 485 -19.29 -23.58 17.37
N THR A 486 -20.08 -24.36 18.15
CA THR A 486 -21.50 -24.13 18.33
C THR A 486 -21.87 -24.04 19.81
N ASP A 487 -22.98 -23.35 20.11
CA ASP A 487 -23.55 -23.26 21.46
C ASP A 487 -24.28 -24.56 21.81
N LEU A 488 -23.82 -25.23 22.88
CA LEU A 488 -24.35 -26.54 23.27
C LEU A 488 -25.86 -26.51 23.61
N LYS A 489 -26.32 -25.48 24.35
CA LYS A 489 -27.71 -25.34 24.76
C LYS A 489 -28.63 -25.09 23.56
N LYS A 490 -28.26 -24.14 22.71
CA LYS A 490 -29.03 -23.82 21.49
C LYS A 490 -29.10 -25.02 20.55
N SER A 491 -27.99 -25.74 20.36
CA SER A 491 -27.95 -26.92 19.49
C SER A 491 -28.78 -28.08 20.04
N TYR A 492 -28.91 -28.21 21.37
CA TYR A 492 -29.78 -29.17 21.98
C TYR A 492 -31.27 -28.78 21.83
N GLU A 493 -31.64 -27.54 22.14
CA GLU A 493 -33.00 -27.01 22.04
C GLU A 493 -33.53 -27.02 20.60
N SER A 494 -32.70 -26.79 19.61
CA SER A 494 -33.03 -26.82 18.17
C SER A 494 -32.91 -28.20 17.54
N ASN A 495 -32.73 -29.27 18.32
CA ASN A 495 -32.50 -30.63 17.81
C ASN A 495 -31.36 -30.75 16.78
N GLY A 496 -30.30 -29.93 16.92
CA GLY A 496 -29.14 -29.93 16.05
C GLY A 496 -29.21 -28.96 14.87
N GLU A 497 -30.30 -28.24 14.67
CA GLU A 497 -30.45 -27.27 13.56
C GLU A 497 -29.42 -26.12 13.70
N ASN A 498 -29.24 -25.58 14.90
CA ASN A 498 -28.25 -24.54 15.16
C ASN A 498 -26.80 -24.95 14.77
N LEU A 499 -26.46 -26.25 14.87
CA LEU A 499 -25.17 -26.75 14.43
C LEU A 499 -25.00 -26.62 12.91
N ILE A 500 -26.05 -26.89 12.14
CA ILE A 500 -26.02 -26.77 10.67
C ILE A 500 -25.92 -25.30 10.25
N ASP A 501 -26.64 -24.39 10.91
CA ASP A 501 -26.52 -22.95 10.67
C ASP A 501 -25.12 -22.46 10.99
N ASP A 502 -24.54 -22.85 12.13
CA ASP A 502 -23.16 -22.51 12.49
C ASP A 502 -22.16 -23.14 11.54
N PHE A 503 -22.42 -24.32 10.99
CA PHE A 503 -21.60 -24.96 9.97
C PHE A 503 -21.62 -24.14 8.67
N GLU A 504 -22.77 -23.83 8.10
CA GLU A 504 -22.88 -22.99 6.88
C GLU A 504 -22.20 -21.63 7.07
N LYS A 505 -22.41 -20.99 8.21
CA LYS A 505 -21.82 -19.72 8.58
C LYS A 505 -20.29 -19.76 8.64
N ASN A 506 -19.75 -20.69 9.43
CA ASN A 506 -18.30 -20.73 9.65
C ASN A 506 -17.53 -21.14 8.39
N ILE A 507 -18.09 -22.06 7.58
CA ILE A 507 -17.49 -22.45 6.30
C ILE A 507 -17.49 -21.28 5.33
N SER A 508 -18.63 -20.59 5.18
CA SER A 508 -18.72 -19.41 4.29
C SER A 508 -17.71 -18.36 4.69
N LEU A 509 -17.60 -18.03 5.98
CA LEU A 509 -16.63 -17.05 6.47
C LEU A 509 -15.19 -17.49 6.22
N ALA A 510 -14.85 -18.75 6.48
CA ALA A 510 -13.50 -19.27 6.31
C ALA A 510 -13.04 -19.19 4.84
N ILE A 511 -13.91 -19.59 3.90
CA ILE A 511 -13.60 -19.59 2.47
C ILE A 511 -13.56 -18.16 1.91
N ILE A 512 -14.53 -17.30 2.30
CA ILE A 512 -14.52 -15.88 1.90
C ILE A 512 -13.22 -15.23 2.35
N ASP A 513 -12.83 -15.38 3.61
CA ASP A 513 -11.64 -14.74 4.17
C ASP A 513 -10.35 -15.28 3.52
N GLU A 514 -10.27 -16.59 3.23
CA GLU A 514 -9.12 -17.19 2.53
C GLU A 514 -8.99 -16.65 1.09
N LYS A 515 -10.09 -16.65 0.32
CA LYS A 515 -10.06 -16.23 -1.09
C LYS A 515 -9.82 -14.73 -1.22
N TRP A 516 -10.47 -13.93 -0.36
CA TRP A 516 -10.27 -12.49 -0.35
C TRP A 516 -8.83 -12.10 -0.04
N LYS A 517 -8.21 -12.73 0.96
CA LYS A 517 -6.81 -12.50 1.31
C LYS A 517 -5.85 -12.81 0.14
N ASN A 518 -6.09 -13.91 -0.56
CA ASN A 518 -5.31 -14.27 -1.73
C ASN A 518 -5.54 -13.32 -2.91
N HIS A 519 -6.77 -12.82 -3.06
CA HIS A 519 -7.12 -11.84 -4.08
C HIS A 519 -6.42 -10.48 -3.84
N LEU A 520 -6.38 -10.00 -2.60
CA LEU A 520 -5.66 -8.77 -2.26
C LEU A 520 -4.20 -8.84 -2.71
N ARG A 521 -3.54 -9.98 -2.50
CA ARG A 521 -2.16 -10.17 -2.97
C ARG A 521 -2.05 -10.10 -4.50
N LYS A 522 -2.96 -10.76 -5.23
CA LYS A 522 -2.98 -10.69 -6.70
C LYS A 522 -3.23 -9.28 -7.20
N MET A 523 -4.07 -8.51 -6.53
CA MET A 523 -4.34 -7.12 -6.87
C MET A 523 -3.14 -6.20 -6.63
N ASP A 524 -2.35 -6.45 -5.58
CA ASP A 524 -1.11 -5.72 -5.34
C ASP A 524 -0.06 -6.05 -6.44
N GLU A 525 0.06 -7.31 -6.84
CA GLU A 525 0.91 -7.75 -7.96
C GLU A 525 0.46 -7.09 -9.28
N LEU A 526 -0.85 -7.07 -9.56
CA LEU A 526 -1.42 -6.39 -10.72
C LEU A 526 -1.10 -4.90 -10.74
N LYS A 527 -1.28 -4.21 -9.61
CA LYS A 527 -1.01 -2.77 -9.50
C LYS A 527 0.44 -2.42 -9.84
N GLN A 528 1.39 -3.31 -9.53
CA GLN A 528 2.80 -3.12 -9.89
C GLN A 528 3.03 -3.38 -11.38
N SER A 529 2.45 -4.44 -11.93
CA SER A 529 2.67 -4.83 -13.34
C SER A 529 2.11 -3.80 -14.33
N VAL A 530 0.93 -3.24 -14.06
CA VAL A 530 0.29 -2.27 -14.97
C VAL A 530 1.04 -0.93 -15.07
N GLN A 531 1.93 -0.61 -14.13
CA GLN A 531 2.75 0.61 -14.23
C GLN A 531 3.68 0.57 -15.44
N LEU A 532 4.06 -0.61 -15.89
CA LEU A 532 4.90 -0.80 -17.08
C LEU A 532 4.16 -0.50 -18.40
N ALA A 533 2.83 -0.48 -18.39
CA ALA A 533 2.00 -0.19 -19.56
C ALA A 533 2.17 1.23 -20.12
N VAL A 534 2.72 2.14 -19.32
CA VAL A 534 3.11 3.49 -19.78
C VAL A 534 4.12 3.41 -20.94
N HIS A 535 5.00 2.41 -20.94
CA HIS A 535 5.98 2.22 -22.01
C HIS A 535 5.33 1.81 -23.34
N GLU A 536 4.13 1.22 -23.28
CA GLU A 536 3.32 0.85 -24.44
C GLU A 536 2.34 1.97 -24.87
N GLN A 537 2.42 3.16 -24.26
CA GLN A 537 1.50 4.29 -24.49
C GLN A 537 0.03 3.98 -24.18
N LYS A 538 -0.23 3.00 -23.33
CA LYS A 538 -1.57 2.65 -22.84
C LYS A 538 -1.83 3.33 -21.50
N ASP A 539 -3.09 3.61 -21.20
CA ASP A 539 -3.49 4.14 -19.89
C ASP A 539 -3.43 3.00 -18.84
N PRO A 540 -2.52 3.07 -17.85
CA PRO A 540 -2.39 2.04 -16.83
C PRO A 540 -3.65 1.82 -15.99
N LEU A 541 -4.43 2.90 -15.76
CA LEU A 541 -5.65 2.81 -14.96
C LEU A 541 -6.74 2.03 -15.71
N LEU A 542 -6.85 2.21 -17.02
CA LEU A 542 -7.81 1.49 -17.83
C LEU A 542 -7.49 -0.01 -17.85
N ILE A 543 -6.22 -0.37 -18.06
CA ILE A 543 -5.76 -1.76 -18.02
C ILE A 543 -6.02 -2.36 -16.64
N TYR A 544 -5.67 -1.62 -15.58
CA TYR A 544 -5.92 -2.06 -14.21
C TYR A 544 -7.40 -2.38 -13.96
N LYS A 545 -8.32 -1.54 -14.45
CA LYS A 545 -9.77 -1.78 -14.30
C LYS A 545 -10.21 -3.08 -14.97
N PHE A 546 -9.75 -3.34 -16.20
CA PHE A 546 -10.10 -4.55 -16.92
C PHE A 546 -9.53 -5.81 -16.27
N GLU A 547 -8.23 -5.82 -16.00
CA GLU A 547 -7.56 -6.96 -15.38
C GLU A 547 -8.07 -7.23 -13.95
N ALA A 548 -8.36 -6.17 -13.19
CA ALA A 548 -8.94 -6.27 -11.86
C ALA A 548 -10.34 -6.88 -11.88
N TYR A 549 -11.14 -6.56 -12.89
CA TYR A 549 -12.46 -7.16 -13.07
C TYR A 549 -12.36 -8.66 -13.36
N GLU A 550 -11.49 -9.06 -14.29
CA GLU A 550 -11.27 -10.47 -14.63
C GLU A 550 -10.73 -11.28 -13.44
N LEU A 551 -9.77 -10.72 -12.69
CA LEU A 551 -9.25 -11.35 -11.47
C LEU A 551 -10.35 -11.51 -10.41
N PHE A 552 -11.22 -10.51 -10.25
CA PHE A 552 -12.30 -10.56 -9.28
C PHE A 552 -13.36 -11.58 -9.69
N LYS A 553 -13.75 -11.60 -10.96
CA LYS A 553 -14.68 -12.59 -11.52
C LYS A 553 -14.16 -14.01 -11.31
N SER A 554 -12.90 -14.26 -11.63
CA SER A 554 -12.24 -15.55 -11.39
C SER A 554 -12.21 -15.92 -9.90
N MET A 555 -11.96 -14.96 -9.02
CA MET A 555 -11.97 -15.19 -7.57
C MET A 555 -13.36 -15.58 -7.05
N ILE A 556 -14.42 -14.89 -7.49
CA ILE A 556 -15.81 -15.22 -7.11
C ILE A 556 -16.17 -16.61 -7.61
N HIS A 557 -15.84 -16.93 -8.87
CA HIS A 557 -16.07 -18.28 -9.41
C HIS A 557 -15.38 -19.37 -8.58
N ILE A 558 -14.10 -19.20 -8.22
CA ILE A 558 -13.37 -20.16 -7.38
C ILE A 558 -13.98 -20.23 -5.98
N LEU A 559 -14.38 -19.08 -5.41
CA LEU A 559 -15.04 -19.01 -4.10
C LEU A 559 -16.34 -19.83 -4.11
N ASN A 560 -17.20 -19.60 -5.10
CA ASN A 560 -18.49 -20.27 -5.24
C ASN A 560 -18.32 -21.79 -5.38
N LYS A 561 -17.47 -22.24 -6.29
CA LYS A 561 -17.19 -23.67 -6.49
C LYS A 561 -16.59 -24.33 -5.24
N GLU A 562 -15.67 -23.67 -4.54
CA GLU A 562 -15.05 -24.25 -3.34
C GLU A 562 -16.00 -24.28 -2.15
N LEU A 563 -16.84 -23.23 -1.99
CA LEU A 563 -17.88 -23.18 -0.97
C LEU A 563 -18.87 -24.33 -1.14
N LEU A 564 -19.44 -24.45 -2.33
CA LEU A 564 -20.39 -25.54 -2.63
C LEU A 564 -19.73 -26.91 -2.52
N SER A 565 -18.53 -27.07 -3.06
CA SER A 565 -17.79 -28.33 -2.96
C SER A 565 -17.58 -28.77 -1.51
N PHE A 566 -17.24 -27.82 -0.61
CA PHE A 566 -17.09 -28.16 0.81
C PHE A 566 -18.44 -28.48 1.48
N LEU A 567 -19.49 -27.68 1.23
CA LEU A 567 -20.82 -27.89 1.80
C LEU A 567 -21.40 -29.24 1.38
N PHE A 568 -21.26 -29.63 0.12
CA PHE A 568 -21.79 -30.89 -0.41
C PHE A 568 -20.95 -32.13 -0.05
N LYS A 569 -19.63 -32.00 0.07
CA LYS A 569 -18.74 -33.14 0.38
C LYS A 569 -18.55 -33.39 1.86
N SER A 570 -18.75 -32.37 2.71
CA SER A 570 -18.41 -32.47 4.11
C SER A 570 -19.30 -33.46 4.86
N ASN A 571 -18.67 -34.27 5.69
CA ASN A 571 -19.27 -35.22 6.59
C ASN A 571 -18.70 -35.09 8.00
N LEU A 572 -19.42 -35.59 8.96
CA LEU A 572 -18.86 -35.80 10.29
C LEU A 572 -17.88 -36.98 10.23
N PRO A 573 -16.71 -36.89 10.88
CA PRO A 573 -15.75 -38.00 10.89
C PRO A 573 -16.34 -39.21 11.66
N ASP A 574 -16.09 -40.39 11.13
CA ASP A 574 -16.62 -41.67 11.67
C ASP A 574 -16.12 -42.01 13.10
N ASN A 575 -15.09 -41.33 13.58
CA ASN A 575 -14.60 -41.55 14.93
C ASN A 575 -15.48 -40.85 15.97
N GLN A 576 -16.12 -41.61 16.84
CA GLN A 576 -16.73 -41.18 18.10
C GLN A 576 -15.68 -40.61 19.07
N GLY A 577 -14.87 -39.65 18.59
CA GLY A 577 -13.78 -39.02 19.33
C GLY A 577 -14.29 -37.96 20.31
N ASN A 578 -13.60 -37.85 21.43
CA ASN A 578 -13.87 -36.94 22.53
C ASN A 578 -14.24 -35.51 22.08
N VAL A 579 -15.45 -35.11 22.42
CA VAL A 579 -15.92 -33.71 22.28
C VAL A 579 -15.05 -32.81 23.14
N LYS A 580 -14.47 -31.79 22.52
CA LYS A 580 -13.60 -30.80 23.20
C LYS A 580 -14.40 -29.57 23.59
N ASP A 581 -14.11 -29.01 24.77
CA ASP A 581 -14.68 -27.76 25.24
C ASP A 581 -13.98 -26.58 24.52
N ALA A 582 -14.77 -25.67 23.97
CA ALA A 582 -14.29 -24.46 23.33
C ALA A 582 -14.03 -23.30 24.35
N SER A 583 -14.49 -23.44 25.59
CA SER A 583 -14.36 -22.38 26.61
C SER A 583 -12.95 -22.23 27.18
N THR A 584 -12.07 -23.19 26.97
CA THR A 584 -10.68 -23.17 27.49
C THR A 584 -9.65 -22.50 26.56
N ASN A 585 -10.06 -22.04 25.37
CA ASN A 585 -9.12 -21.44 24.39
C ASN A 585 -9.30 -19.92 24.20
N SER A 586 -9.61 -19.15 25.27
CA SER A 586 -9.70 -17.70 25.17
C SER A 586 -8.38 -16.93 25.29
N SER A 587 -7.23 -17.58 25.19
CA SER A 587 -5.92 -16.92 25.29
C SER A 587 -4.76 -17.60 24.57
N THR A 588 -5.00 -18.18 23.41
CA THR A 588 -3.88 -18.54 22.54
C THR A 588 -4.15 -18.08 21.12
N SER A 589 -3.28 -17.20 20.65
CA SER A 589 -3.10 -16.85 19.25
C SER A 589 -3.38 -18.05 18.34
N ASN A 590 -4.14 -17.79 17.29
CA ASN A 590 -4.44 -18.73 16.21
C ASN A 590 -3.14 -19.36 15.67
N ASP A 591 -2.72 -20.45 16.27
CA ASP A 591 -1.83 -21.41 15.63
C ASP A 591 -2.65 -22.16 14.57
N TYR A 592 -2.78 -21.54 13.41
CA TYR A 592 -3.07 -22.26 12.20
C TYR A 592 -1.87 -23.16 11.90
N LYS A 593 -1.88 -24.38 12.41
CA LYS A 593 -1.03 -25.44 11.89
C LYS A 593 -1.54 -25.78 10.50
N THR A 594 -1.10 -25.04 9.52
CA THR A 594 -1.03 -25.54 8.16
C THR A 594 -0.05 -26.69 8.21
N SER A 595 -0.50 -27.91 7.95
CA SER A 595 0.38 -29.02 7.63
C SER A 595 0.99 -28.74 6.25
N LYS A 596 2.02 -27.91 6.23
CA LYS A 596 3.00 -27.93 5.18
C LYS A 596 3.77 -29.22 5.41
N GLN A 597 3.79 -30.11 4.45
CA GLN A 597 4.77 -31.18 4.36
C GLN A 597 6.12 -30.65 4.82
N GLU A 598 6.78 -31.41 5.67
CA GLU A 598 8.01 -31.11 6.35
C GLU A 598 8.96 -30.24 5.53
N SER A 599 9.07 -28.99 5.94
CA SER A 599 10.21 -28.18 5.56
C SER A 599 11.43 -28.82 6.23
N LEU A 600 12.37 -29.25 5.42
CA LEU A 600 13.71 -29.70 5.84
C LEU A 600 14.20 -28.87 7.01
N ASN A 601 14.67 -29.55 8.06
CA ASN A 601 15.20 -28.97 9.28
C ASN A 601 16.22 -27.87 8.95
N SER A 602 16.21 -26.79 9.70
CA SER A 602 17.13 -25.65 9.56
C SER A 602 18.61 -26.06 9.52
N ASP A 603 18.95 -27.20 10.13
CA ASP A 603 20.30 -27.77 10.15
C ASP A 603 20.68 -28.41 8.81
N GLU A 604 19.75 -29.04 8.08
CA GLU A 604 20.00 -29.58 6.73
C GLU A 604 20.13 -28.47 5.68
N LEU A 605 19.41 -27.36 5.83
CA LEU A 605 19.58 -26.16 4.99
C LEU A 605 20.94 -25.49 5.25
N ALA A 606 21.37 -25.41 6.51
CA ALA A 606 22.68 -24.89 6.88
C ALA A 606 23.82 -25.78 6.38
N GLU A 607 23.62 -27.10 6.39
CA GLU A 607 24.61 -28.07 5.89
C GLU A 607 24.67 -28.10 4.35
N ARG A 608 23.54 -27.93 3.65
CA ARG A 608 23.51 -27.71 2.20
C ARG A 608 24.16 -26.40 1.80
N ALA A 609 23.91 -25.30 2.55
CA ALA A 609 24.57 -24.02 2.31
C ALA A 609 26.09 -24.11 2.51
N ARG A 610 26.56 -24.87 3.51
CA ARG A 610 27.99 -25.14 3.72
C ARG A 610 28.62 -26.00 2.62
N ARG A 611 27.90 -27.00 2.07
CA ARG A 611 28.36 -27.81 0.95
C ARG A 611 28.44 -27.04 -0.35
N VAL A 612 27.50 -26.13 -0.62
CA VAL A 612 27.53 -25.22 -1.80
C VAL A 612 28.64 -24.17 -1.64
N GLY A 613 28.88 -23.66 -0.44
CA GLY A 613 29.99 -22.74 -0.14
C GLY A 613 31.38 -23.37 -0.25
N ALA A 614 31.50 -24.67 0.07
CA ALA A 614 32.78 -25.38 -0.01
C ALA A 614 33.18 -25.79 -1.44
N SER A 615 32.22 -25.84 -2.38
CA SER A 615 32.50 -26.12 -3.80
C SER A 615 32.88 -24.85 -4.59
N ALA A 616 32.74 -23.67 -4.03
CA ALA A 616 33.04 -22.41 -4.70
C ALA A 616 34.44 -21.83 -4.40
N SER A 617 35.26 -22.53 -3.60
CA SER A 617 36.57 -22.01 -3.19
C SER A 617 37.75 -22.45 -4.03
N ASN A 618 37.55 -23.09 -5.18
CA ASN A 618 38.64 -23.36 -6.12
C ASN A 618 38.21 -23.00 -7.54
N GLN A 619 38.51 -21.80 -7.93
CA GLN A 619 38.90 -21.27 -9.23
C GLN A 619 38.40 -19.82 -9.42
N SER A 620 39.10 -18.88 -8.79
CA SER A 620 39.02 -17.47 -9.19
C SER A 620 39.83 -17.26 -10.48
N GLN A 621 39.24 -17.48 -11.64
CA GLN A 621 39.70 -16.85 -12.86
C GLN A 621 39.15 -15.41 -12.85
N LYS A 622 40.07 -14.44 -12.83
CA LYS A 622 39.78 -13.01 -13.08
C LYS A 622 39.09 -12.91 -14.44
N VAL A 623 37.82 -12.57 -14.45
CA VAL A 623 37.13 -12.14 -15.66
C VAL A 623 37.54 -10.68 -15.91
N GLU A 624 38.30 -10.45 -16.98
CA GLU A 624 38.60 -9.10 -17.44
C GLU A 624 37.30 -8.41 -17.86
N THR A 625 37.10 -7.20 -17.33
CA THR A 625 35.97 -6.35 -17.68
C THR A 625 36.15 -5.87 -19.11
N ILE A 626 35.31 -6.33 -20.04
CA ILE A 626 35.26 -5.83 -21.42
C ILE A 626 34.65 -4.43 -21.35
N THR A 627 35.47 -3.39 -21.33
CA THR A 627 35.07 -2.00 -21.60
C THR A 627 34.84 -1.89 -23.10
N ARG A 628 33.60 -1.77 -23.52
CA ARG A 628 33.28 -1.31 -24.87
C ARG A 628 33.40 0.19 -24.88
N ASP A 629 34.50 0.73 -25.43
CA ASP A 629 34.63 2.13 -25.81
C ASP A 629 33.74 2.40 -27.03
N ILE A 630 32.49 2.81 -26.77
CA ILE A 630 31.65 3.42 -27.80
C ILE A 630 31.98 4.93 -27.77
N PRO A 631 32.59 5.49 -28.81
CA PRO A 631 32.85 6.95 -28.86
C PRO A 631 31.49 7.67 -28.82
N LYS A 632 31.34 8.60 -27.88
CA LYS A 632 30.14 9.45 -27.78
C LYS A 632 30.17 10.49 -28.90
N ILE A 633 29.57 10.16 -30.04
CA ILE A 633 29.44 11.07 -31.18
C ILE A 633 28.26 12.02 -30.93
N GLY A 634 28.50 13.33 -31.03
CA GLY A 634 27.47 14.33 -30.85
C GLY A 634 26.42 14.32 -31.98
N ARG A 635 25.14 14.53 -31.65
CA ARG A 635 24.00 14.48 -32.61
C ARG A 635 24.15 15.37 -33.84
N ASN A 636 24.93 16.45 -33.76
CA ASN A 636 25.19 17.36 -34.87
C ASN A 636 26.57 17.17 -35.53
N GLU A 637 27.34 16.19 -35.07
CA GLU A 637 28.66 15.86 -35.61
C GLU A 637 28.53 15.18 -36.97
N LYS A 638 29.41 15.48 -37.91
CA LYS A 638 29.42 14.85 -39.22
C LYS A 638 30.16 13.53 -39.11
N VAL A 639 29.50 12.47 -39.52
CA VAL A 639 30.02 11.10 -39.60
C VAL A 639 29.99 10.61 -41.03
N GLU A 640 31.01 9.86 -41.40
CA GLU A 640 31.01 9.11 -42.66
C GLU A 640 30.45 7.71 -42.42
N ILE A 641 29.47 7.34 -43.22
CA ILE A 641 28.86 6.02 -43.17
C ILE A 641 29.13 5.31 -44.50
N LYS A 642 29.39 3.98 -44.43
CA LYS A 642 29.63 3.14 -45.56
C LYS A 642 28.58 2.06 -45.64
N ASN A 643 28.03 1.84 -46.82
CA ASN A 643 27.12 0.74 -47.08
C ASN A 643 27.88 -0.58 -47.21
N SER A 644 27.52 -1.57 -46.40
CA SER A 644 28.23 -2.87 -46.32
C SER A 644 28.08 -3.70 -47.60
N THR A 645 27.02 -3.44 -48.41
CA THR A 645 26.69 -4.22 -49.60
C THR A 645 27.19 -3.54 -50.91
N SER A 646 27.03 -2.20 -51.00
CA SER A 646 27.36 -1.44 -52.23
C SER A 646 28.73 -0.72 -52.18
N GLY A 647 29.33 -0.64 -51.00
CA GLY A 647 30.59 0.09 -50.78
C GLY A 647 30.50 1.62 -50.85
N GLU A 648 29.30 2.20 -50.98
CA GLU A 648 29.05 3.62 -51.12
C GLU A 648 29.32 4.33 -49.78
N ILE A 649 30.06 5.45 -49.80
CA ILE A 649 30.42 6.25 -48.61
C ILE A 649 29.63 7.55 -48.67
N LYS A 650 28.96 7.92 -47.57
CA LYS A 650 28.20 9.18 -47.41
C LYS A 650 28.58 9.90 -46.13
N ALA A 651 28.92 11.17 -46.23
CA ALA A 651 29.20 12.03 -45.09
C ALA A 651 27.96 12.85 -44.73
N MET A 652 27.40 12.63 -43.53
CA MET A 652 26.21 13.35 -43.07
C MET A 652 26.20 13.54 -41.54
N LYS A 653 25.28 14.35 -41.04
CA LYS A 653 25.15 14.56 -39.59
C LYS A 653 24.69 13.27 -38.91
N PHE A 654 25.22 12.92 -37.74
CA PHE A 654 24.91 11.70 -37.01
C PHE A 654 23.42 11.48 -36.82
N LYS A 655 22.62 12.53 -36.57
CA LYS A 655 21.13 12.47 -36.50
C LYS A 655 20.46 11.92 -37.79
N GLN A 656 21.08 12.15 -38.94
CA GLN A 656 20.56 11.66 -40.25
C GLN A 656 21.10 10.26 -40.55
N ALA A 657 22.35 10.00 -40.13
CA ALA A 657 22.99 8.69 -40.23
C ALA A 657 22.31 7.62 -39.32
N GLU A 658 21.79 8.03 -38.15
CA GLU A 658 21.13 7.14 -37.19
C GLU A 658 19.99 6.31 -37.79
N LYS A 659 19.21 6.91 -38.70
CA LYS A 659 18.12 6.19 -39.41
C LYS A 659 18.64 5.14 -40.40
N LEU A 660 19.80 5.40 -41.03
CA LEU A 660 20.42 4.47 -41.98
C LEU A 660 21.22 3.37 -41.26
N LEU A 661 21.84 3.70 -40.13
CA LEU A 661 22.51 2.72 -39.28
C LEU A 661 21.55 1.71 -38.63
N GLN A 662 20.30 2.12 -38.37
CA GLN A 662 19.24 1.23 -37.86
C GLN A 662 18.76 0.19 -38.87
N THR A 663 18.97 0.39 -40.18
CA THR A 663 18.62 -0.59 -41.19
C THR A 663 19.61 -1.78 -41.27
N GLY A 664 20.76 -1.68 -40.58
CA GLY A 664 21.80 -2.70 -40.56
C GLY A 664 22.64 -2.85 -41.84
N GLU A 665 22.33 -2.04 -42.86
CA GLU A 665 23.05 -2.05 -44.16
C GLU A 665 24.22 -1.03 -44.20
N TRP A 666 24.25 -0.10 -43.23
CA TRP A 666 25.23 0.98 -43.13
C TRP A 666 26.02 0.91 -41.82
N GLU A 667 27.33 1.08 -41.92
CA GLU A 667 28.25 1.13 -40.78
C GLU A 667 29.04 2.46 -40.77
N ILE A 668 29.48 2.88 -39.56
CA ILE A 668 30.30 4.08 -39.43
C ILE A 668 31.70 3.76 -39.96
N ASN A 669 32.14 4.54 -40.90
CA ASN A 669 33.50 4.41 -41.48
C ASN A 669 34.45 5.21 -40.56
N ASN A 670 35.25 4.46 -39.76
CA ASN A 670 36.27 5.06 -38.87
C ASN A 670 37.45 5.56 -39.62
#